data_320586861fe950daddc7789cf7fb7473
#
_entry.id   320586861fe950daddc7789cf7fb7473
#
_cell.length_a   1.000
_cell.length_b   1.000
_cell.length_c   1.000
_cell.angle_alpha   90.00
_cell.angle_beta   90.00
_cell.angle_gamma   90.00
#
_symmetry.space_group_name_H-M   'P 1'
#
loop_
_entity.id
_entity.type
_entity.pdbx_description
1 polymer ?
#
loop_
_entity_poly.entity_id
_entity_poly.type
_entity_poly.pdbx_seq_one_letter_code
_entity_poly.pdbx_strand_id
1 'polypeptide(L)'
;MIPSRRLTTLLALTFIQASSSLLFAKGEAAKPEALETLPGFKVELVRTADAATEGSWISIAKDPKGRLLVGAEKKEPISRLTIKDGQVTQAEILKIPLSEVMGMLFAFDSLYINGRGNAPDGHEVFGLFRCQSTHGDDNYDKVELLREWVGGGGDHGAHAILLNPDKKHLNIVCGNFVDIPTDILPTSPHRNYADDLVLPRAEDGNGFGAGRKPPGGFVVRMDPDGSHCELVASGERNTYCVAYNHDGELFGFDSDMEWDWGTPWYRPIRVFHAVSGAEHGFREGASKWPEYYPDSLPGTVTVGIGCPTGVVFGDGAKFPAKYQRAFFIEDWTYGRLIAVHLSPEGASYGGTWENFLAPKSLHAKEGKTPLNMTGIIIGDDGAMYFTTGGRHTQGALFRITYTGAEAATPADLHDATGDDARTLRRQLEAFDGREDAKAVDFAWPQLSSADRFLRYAARIAIESQPIDQWKSRALAETNPTAALTALLAVARLGGPESQADLFKALAKFPMAQLKGEAQQLEKLRIIEVALSRQGKPATDLSAPLIAELSPLYPAGAISLNRELCQILLALDAPDAINRTIKLLGAAPTQEEQLNYVVPLRTITNGWTPDLRRQYFTWWTIKRNASQHPPDVLRWFTEAGREYSDGASFNNFLVKIRRAAVATVPPQELASLQPVLDSWIEPLPKLRVSKKKRSFVQEWKMADILPDLDEVGHGRNFAQGQDAAFAVQCLMCHRMGEEGGSVGPELTAVASRFSRKDILESILEPSKVISEQYANTDIGLKNGDTVSGRVVAETADKIMVRPSMLAPDMQEISKADIKSRELSKVSPMPPGLVNILTKQEILDLLAYLEAAGHPDGAPFKK
;
A
#
# COMPACT_ATOMS: atom_id res chain seq x y z
N MET A 1 -39.72 -27.37 88.06
CA MET A 1 -40.06 -27.25 86.64
C MET A 1 -39.03 -26.39 86.05
N ILE A 2 -38.05 -26.96 85.34
CA ILE A 2 -36.86 -26.33 84.88
C ILE A 2 -36.98 -26.35 83.32
N PRO A 3 -36.80 -25.21 82.55
CA PRO A 3 -36.72 -25.29 81.13
C PRO A 3 -35.27 -25.39 80.66
N SER A 4 -35.04 -26.33 79.78
CA SER A 4 -33.77 -26.61 79.12
C SER A 4 -33.33 -25.51 78.18
N ARG A 5 -32.09 -25.01 78.22
CA ARG A 5 -31.41 -24.17 77.28
C ARG A 5 -30.93 -25.02 76.07
N ARG A 6 -31.36 -24.67 74.88
CA ARG A 6 -30.74 -25.14 73.66
C ARG A 6 -29.67 -24.15 73.21
N LEU A 7 -28.46 -24.64 73.08
CA LEU A 7 -27.31 -23.94 72.51
C LEU A 7 -27.42 -23.99 70.98
N THR A 8 -27.53 -22.86 70.37
CA THR A 8 -27.51 -22.76 68.88
C THR A 8 -26.11 -22.36 68.43
N THR A 9 -25.40 -23.31 67.85
CA THR A 9 -24.09 -23.09 67.21
C THR A 9 -24.30 -22.49 65.85
N LEU A 10 -23.86 -21.21 65.62
CA LEU A 10 -23.82 -20.54 64.33
C LEU A 10 -22.60 -21.05 63.62
N LEU A 11 -22.78 -21.83 62.53
CA LEU A 11 -21.76 -22.12 61.54
C LEU A 11 -21.71 -20.95 60.55
N ALA A 12 -20.66 -20.17 60.62
CA ALA A 12 -20.35 -19.20 59.60
C ALA A 12 -19.74 -19.90 58.37
N LEU A 13 -20.51 -20.12 57.31
CA LEU A 13 -19.98 -20.51 56.01
C LEU A 13 -19.33 -19.30 55.33
N THR A 14 -18.02 -19.26 55.36
CA THR A 14 -17.23 -18.36 54.50
C THR A 14 -17.28 -18.89 53.08
N PHE A 15 -18.08 -18.29 52.24
CA PHE A 15 -18.00 -18.43 50.79
C PHE A 15 -16.69 -17.77 50.29
N ILE A 16 -15.68 -18.60 50.03
CA ILE A 16 -14.54 -18.20 49.21
C ILE A 16 -15.07 -18.18 47.79
N GLN A 17 -15.39 -16.98 47.27
CA GLN A 17 -15.51 -16.75 45.84
C GLN A 17 -14.11 -16.94 45.26
N ALA A 18 -13.85 -18.13 44.76
CA ALA A 18 -12.78 -18.35 43.80
C ALA A 18 -13.20 -17.62 42.52
N SER A 19 -12.71 -16.40 42.36
CA SER A 19 -12.69 -15.73 41.06
C SER A 19 -11.79 -16.56 40.13
N SER A 20 -12.42 -17.47 39.38
CA SER A 20 -11.75 -18.05 38.22
C SER A 20 -11.57 -16.91 37.21
N SER A 21 -10.45 -16.20 37.35
CA SER A 21 -9.89 -15.44 36.23
C SER A 21 -9.71 -16.45 35.10
N LEU A 22 -10.58 -16.39 34.12
CA LEU A 22 -10.36 -16.99 32.79
C LEU A 22 -9.02 -16.45 32.32
N LEU A 23 -7.98 -17.26 32.45
CA LEU A 23 -6.71 -17.04 31.76
C LEU A 23 -7.02 -17.16 30.27
N PHE A 24 -7.35 -16.05 29.64
CA PHE A 24 -7.21 -15.94 28.21
C PHE A 24 -5.73 -16.16 27.94
N ALA A 25 -5.38 -17.20 27.22
CA ALA A 25 -4.02 -17.42 26.78
C ALA A 25 -3.61 -16.18 25.97
N LYS A 26 -2.63 -15.45 26.48
CA LYS A 26 -2.05 -14.28 25.82
C LYS A 26 -1.44 -14.78 24.50
N GLY A 27 -1.67 -14.08 23.39
CA GLY A 27 -0.82 -14.21 22.21
C GLY A 27 0.62 -13.97 22.69
N GLU A 28 1.59 -14.72 22.16
CA GLU A 28 2.98 -14.50 22.53
C GLU A 28 3.60 -13.51 21.57
N ALA A 29 4.20 -12.45 22.12
CA ALA A 29 5.11 -11.59 21.34
C ALA A 29 6.33 -12.41 20.90
N ALA A 30 6.94 -12.02 19.78
CA ALA A 30 8.19 -12.62 19.33
C ALA A 30 9.24 -12.57 20.46
N LYS A 31 9.89 -13.72 20.72
CA LYS A 31 10.95 -13.79 21.74
C LYS A 31 12.23 -13.15 21.17
N PRO A 32 12.98 -12.33 21.95
CA PRO A 32 14.22 -11.71 21.48
C PRO A 32 15.23 -12.74 20.93
N GLU A 33 15.25 -13.96 21.49
CA GLU A 33 16.13 -15.04 21.04
C GLU A 33 15.79 -15.57 19.65
N ALA A 34 14.56 -15.35 19.15
CA ALA A 34 14.13 -15.68 17.80
C ALA A 34 14.47 -14.59 16.76
N LEU A 35 14.99 -13.46 17.23
CA LEU A 35 15.35 -12.32 16.40
C LEU A 35 16.87 -12.24 16.25
N GLU A 36 17.31 -11.69 15.13
CA GLU A 36 18.70 -11.32 14.90
C GLU A 36 18.83 -9.84 14.58
N THR A 37 19.88 -9.23 15.08
CA THR A 37 20.27 -7.84 14.82
C THR A 37 21.64 -7.80 14.19
N LEU A 38 22.01 -6.67 13.63
CA LEU A 38 23.38 -6.42 13.22
C LEU A 38 24.35 -6.52 14.42
N PRO A 39 25.63 -6.85 14.19
CA PRO A 39 26.63 -6.98 15.26
C PRO A 39 26.71 -5.74 16.15
N GLY A 40 26.79 -5.95 17.46
CA GLY A 40 26.85 -4.90 18.47
C GLY A 40 25.50 -4.34 18.91
N PHE A 41 24.41 -4.70 18.26
CA PHE A 41 23.07 -4.33 18.70
C PHE A 41 22.40 -5.45 19.52
N LYS A 42 21.57 -5.05 20.47
CA LYS A 42 20.80 -5.92 21.34
C LYS A 42 19.33 -5.52 21.28
N VAL A 43 18.45 -6.49 21.02
CA VAL A 43 16.99 -6.33 21.10
C VAL A 43 16.48 -6.93 22.40
N GLU A 44 15.52 -6.27 23.05
CA GLU A 44 14.87 -6.69 24.29
C GLU A 44 13.36 -6.52 24.17
N LEU A 45 12.60 -7.49 24.66
CA LEU A 45 11.16 -7.34 24.85
C LEU A 45 10.92 -6.63 26.17
N VAL A 46 10.41 -5.39 26.10
CA VAL A 46 10.21 -4.54 27.29
C VAL A 46 8.84 -4.78 27.92
N ARG A 47 7.82 -4.95 27.05
CA ARG A 47 6.45 -5.17 27.53
C ARG A 47 5.62 -5.88 26.46
N THR A 48 4.71 -6.73 26.92
CA THR A 48 3.61 -7.29 26.11
C THR A 48 2.32 -6.60 26.53
N ALA A 49 1.52 -6.13 25.59
CA ALA A 49 0.23 -5.52 25.85
C ALA A 49 -0.73 -6.53 26.47
N ASP A 50 -1.58 -6.07 27.38
CA ASP A 50 -2.74 -6.84 27.80
C ASP A 50 -3.81 -6.76 26.70
N ALA A 51 -4.00 -7.86 25.97
CA ALA A 51 -4.90 -7.91 24.83
C ALA A 51 -6.36 -7.59 25.17
N ALA A 52 -6.77 -7.73 26.45
CA ALA A 52 -8.13 -7.46 26.88
C ALA A 52 -8.39 -5.98 27.21
N THR A 53 -7.35 -5.23 27.54
CA THR A 53 -7.47 -3.85 28.02
C THR A 53 -6.67 -2.82 27.24
N GLU A 54 -5.61 -3.24 26.54
CA GLU A 54 -4.71 -2.38 25.78
C GLU A 54 -4.76 -2.66 24.27
N GLY A 55 -5.32 -3.80 23.87
CA GLY A 55 -5.51 -4.18 22.47
C GLY A 55 -4.23 -4.46 21.69
N SER A 56 -4.33 -4.31 20.37
CA SER A 56 -3.26 -4.50 19.40
C SER A 56 -2.71 -3.14 18.98
N TRP A 57 -1.44 -2.89 19.20
CA TRP A 57 -0.83 -1.56 19.03
C TRP A 57 -0.47 -1.26 17.58
N ILE A 58 -0.79 -0.05 17.11
CA ILE A 58 -0.60 0.36 15.70
C ILE A 58 0.14 1.68 15.52
N SER A 59 0.32 2.46 16.58
CA SER A 59 1.06 3.73 16.49
C SER A 59 1.79 4.03 17.79
N ILE A 60 2.84 4.85 17.71
CA ILE A 60 3.65 5.26 18.86
C ILE A 60 4.02 6.74 18.73
N ALA A 61 4.00 7.45 19.86
CA ALA A 61 4.46 8.82 19.96
C ALA A 61 5.15 9.05 21.32
N LYS A 62 5.79 10.20 21.48
CA LYS A 62 6.44 10.61 22.71
C LYS A 62 5.79 11.90 23.25
N ASP A 63 5.50 11.92 24.53
CA ASP A 63 5.01 13.13 25.20
C ASP A 63 6.16 14.02 25.71
N PRO A 64 5.89 15.25 26.16
CA PRO A 64 6.92 16.18 26.62
C PRO A 64 7.73 15.70 27.84
N LYS A 65 7.24 14.68 28.56
CA LYS A 65 7.92 14.08 29.72
C LYS A 65 8.72 12.82 29.34
N GLY A 66 8.86 12.54 28.05
CA GLY A 66 9.58 11.37 27.53
C GLY A 66 8.85 10.05 27.69
N ARG A 67 7.55 10.06 28.07
CA ARG A 67 6.73 8.85 28.13
C ARG A 67 6.25 8.47 26.73
N LEU A 68 6.10 7.18 26.50
CA LEU A 68 5.60 6.68 25.22
C LEU A 68 4.08 6.60 25.26
N LEU A 69 3.43 7.16 24.25
CA LEU A 69 2.01 7.01 23.96
C LEU A 69 1.87 5.93 22.89
N VAL A 70 1.01 4.95 23.11
CA VAL A 70 0.79 3.85 22.18
C VAL A 70 -0.67 3.81 21.83
N GLY A 71 -0.99 3.96 20.56
CA GLY A 71 -2.33 3.86 20.03
C GLY A 71 -2.64 2.44 19.59
N ALA A 72 -3.89 2.02 19.74
CA ALA A 72 -4.34 0.70 19.35
C ALA A 72 -5.43 0.77 18.27
N GLU A 73 -5.65 -0.36 17.61
CA GLU A 73 -6.64 -0.46 16.53
C GLU A 73 -8.07 -0.57 17.07
N LYS A 74 -9.05 -0.30 16.18
CA LYS A 74 -10.49 -0.39 16.47
C LYS A 74 -10.90 0.45 17.69
N LYS A 75 -11.68 -0.12 18.59
CA LYS A 75 -12.22 0.56 19.79
C LYS A 75 -11.31 0.52 21.00
N GLU A 76 -10.07 0.11 20.80
CA GLU A 76 -9.10 -0.03 21.88
C GLU A 76 -8.50 1.34 22.28
N PRO A 77 -8.13 1.51 23.56
CA PRO A 77 -7.70 2.80 24.10
C PRO A 77 -6.24 3.14 23.76
N ILE A 78 -5.85 4.37 24.08
CA ILE A 78 -4.46 4.82 24.08
C ILE A 78 -3.82 4.46 25.42
N SER A 79 -2.67 3.82 25.37
CA SER A 79 -1.84 3.52 26.54
C SER A 79 -0.69 4.52 26.66
N ARG A 80 -0.36 4.94 27.90
CA ARG A 80 0.81 5.77 28.22
C ARG A 80 1.78 4.96 29.06
N LEU A 81 3.02 4.82 28.58
CA LEU A 81 4.05 3.99 29.17
C LEU A 81 5.17 4.86 29.73
N THR A 82 5.43 4.81 31.03
CA THR A 82 6.57 5.47 31.67
C THR A 82 7.75 4.51 31.67
N ILE A 83 8.84 4.93 31.03
CA ILE A 83 10.07 4.13 30.93
C ILE A 83 11.11 4.70 31.86
N LYS A 84 11.73 3.83 32.66
CA LYS A 84 12.86 4.15 33.51
C LYS A 84 13.88 3.01 33.41
N ASP A 85 15.15 3.35 33.21
CA ASP A 85 16.24 2.38 33.06
C ASP A 85 15.93 1.27 32.02
N GLY A 86 15.25 1.65 30.92
CA GLY A 86 14.87 0.75 29.82
C GLY A 86 13.71 -0.20 30.15
N GLN A 87 13.03 -0.02 31.27
CA GLN A 87 11.89 -0.84 31.69
C GLN A 87 10.63 0.01 31.82
N VAL A 88 9.47 -0.55 31.50
CA VAL A 88 8.19 0.09 31.76
C VAL A 88 7.88 -0.02 33.26
N THR A 89 7.92 1.11 33.95
CA THR A 89 7.63 1.19 35.40
C THR A 89 6.17 1.50 35.70
N GLN A 90 5.46 2.12 34.76
CA GLN A 90 4.04 2.40 34.84
C GLN A 90 3.41 2.31 33.45
N ALA A 91 2.23 1.70 33.38
CA ALA A 91 1.36 1.69 32.21
C ALA A 91 -0.02 2.16 32.64
N GLU A 92 -0.57 3.11 31.92
CA GLU A 92 -1.88 3.69 32.22
C GLU A 92 -2.68 3.89 30.94
N ILE A 93 -3.99 3.66 31.02
CA ILE A 93 -4.92 3.89 29.91
C ILE A 93 -5.41 5.33 30.00
N LEU A 94 -5.25 6.09 28.92
CA LEU A 94 -5.73 7.46 28.84
C LEU A 94 -7.24 7.50 28.60
N LYS A 95 -7.92 8.37 29.31
CA LYS A 95 -9.38 8.57 29.21
C LYS A 95 -9.72 9.53 28.06
N ILE A 96 -9.21 9.28 26.88
CA ILE A 96 -9.50 10.03 25.65
C ILE A 96 -10.59 9.27 24.90
N PRO A 97 -11.72 9.91 24.52
CA PRO A 97 -12.82 9.23 23.83
C PRO A 97 -12.54 9.07 22.32
N LEU A 98 -11.33 8.62 21.98
CA LEU A 98 -10.88 8.33 20.61
C LEU A 98 -10.39 6.89 20.55
N SER A 99 -10.47 6.33 19.35
CA SER A 99 -10.08 4.96 19.06
C SER A 99 -9.52 4.84 17.64
N GLU A 100 -9.07 3.65 17.22
CA GLU A 100 -8.45 3.45 15.90
C GLU A 100 -7.36 4.52 15.64
N VAL A 101 -6.40 4.60 16.57
CA VAL A 101 -5.44 5.70 16.63
C VAL A 101 -4.27 5.42 15.69
N MET A 102 -4.37 5.91 14.45
CA MET A 102 -3.42 5.65 13.39
C MET A 102 -2.17 6.55 13.44
N GLY A 103 -2.28 7.72 14.02
CA GLY A 103 -1.17 8.65 14.18
C GLY A 103 -1.34 9.57 15.37
N MET A 104 -0.22 9.89 16.03
CA MET A 104 -0.18 10.80 17.18
C MET A 104 1.03 11.72 17.10
N LEU A 105 0.85 12.96 17.55
CA LEU A 105 1.93 13.94 17.69
C LEU A 105 1.66 14.86 18.87
N PHE A 106 2.63 15.07 19.75
CA PHE A 106 2.58 16.17 20.70
C PHE A 106 3.28 17.40 20.13
N ALA A 107 2.51 18.46 19.93
CA ALA A 107 2.98 19.76 19.45
C ALA A 107 2.02 20.86 19.93
N PHE A 108 2.48 22.11 19.98
CA PHE A 108 1.66 23.27 20.33
C PHE A 108 0.85 23.06 21.62
N ASP A 109 1.51 22.51 22.66
CA ASP A 109 0.92 22.18 23.96
C ASP A 109 -0.35 21.31 23.87
N SER A 110 -0.44 20.49 22.83
CA SER A 110 -1.60 19.63 22.53
C SER A 110 -1.15 18.28 22.01
N LEU A 111 -1.92 17.25 22.25
CA LEU A 111 -1.79 15.96 21.59
C LEU A 111 -2.73 15.92 20.36
N TYR A 112 -2.14 15.84 19.17
CA TYR A 112 -2.86 15.64 17.92
C TYR A 112 -3.01 14.17 17.63
N ILE A 113 -4.20 13.76 17.19
CA ILE A 113 -4.53 12.36 16.93
C ILE A 113 -5.29 12.23 15.60
N ASN A 114 -4.78 11.40 14.68
CA ASN A 114 -5.61 10.85 13.61
C ASN A 114 -6.26 9.57 14.15
N GLY A 115 -7.58 9.59 14.25
CA GLY A 115 -8.32 8.49 14.86
C GLY A 115 -9.83 8.63 14.69
N ARG A 116 -10.54 7.69 15.25
CA ARG A 116 -12.00 7.61 15.25
C ARG A 116 -12.58 8.27 16.50
N GLY A 117 -13.55 9.12 16.31
CA GLY A 117 -14.26 9.82 17.39
C GLY A 117 -15.61 10.34 16.92
N ASN A 118 -16.19 11.26 17.67
CA ASN A 118 -17.48 11.86 17.32
C ASN A 118 -17.32 13.31 16.86
N ALA A 119 -18.05 13.67 15.81
CA ALA A 119 -18.26 15.05 15.41
C ALA A 119 -19.16 15.80 16.43
N PRO A 120 -19.21 17.14 16.38
CA PRO A 120 -20.02 17.94 17.32
C PRO A 120 -21.53 17.62 17.35
N ASP A 121 -22.06 17.08 16.25
CA ASP A 121 -23.47 16.63 16.13
C ASP A 121 -23.68 15.18 16.60
N GLY A 122 -22.61 14.49 17.03
CA GLY A 122 -22.63 13.16 17.62
C GLY A 122 -22.46 12.00 16.64
N HIS A 123 -22.34 12.23 15.31
CA HIS A 123 -22.05 11.14 14.39
C HIS A 123 -20.56 10.73 14.48
N GLU A 124 -20.28 9.44 14.26
CA GLU A 124 -18.92 8.87 14.29
C GLU A 124 -18.15 9.27 13.02
N VAL A 125 -16.94 9.78 13.21
CA VAL A 125 -16.04 10.18 12.14
C VAL A 125 -14.64 9.62 12.35
N PHE A 126 -13.86 9.50 11.26
CA PHE A 126 -12.41 9.43 11.33
C PHE A 126 -11.84 10.83 11.02
N GLY A 127 -10.97 11.35 11.88
CA GLY A 127 -10.52 12.72 11.73
C GLY A 127 -9.22 13.05 12.45
N LEU A 128 -8.77 14.29 12.23
CA LEU A 128 -7.70 14.92 13.01
C LEU A 128 -8.35 15.57 14.22
N PHE A 129 -7.96 15.12 15.39
CA PHE A 129 -8.40 15.66 16.68
C PHE A 129 -7.25 16.36 17.41
N ARG A 130 -7.58 17.43 18.14
CA ARG A 130 -6.69 18.09 19.09
C ARG A 130 -7.16 17.80 20.51
N CYS A 131 -6.26 17.25 21.33
CA CYS A 131 -6.53 16.90 22.72
C CYS A 131 -5.68 17.78 23.64
N GLN A 132 -6.31 18.47 24.60
CA GLN A 132 -5.65 19.40 25.52
C GLN A 132 -5.92 19.00 26.96
N SER A 133 -4.91 19.19 27.84
CA SER A 133 -5.06 19.09 29.29
C SER A 133 -5.33 20.50 29.83
N THR A 134 -6.60 20.79 30.18
CA THR A 134 -6.97 22.14 30.63
C THR A 134 -6.57 22.41 32.07
N HIS A 135 -6.27 21.36 32.85
CA HIS A 135 -5.86 21.45 34.25
C HIS A 135 -4.35 21.27 34.45
N GLY A 136 -3.59 21.00 33.39
CA GLY A 136 -2.14 20.79 33.47
C GLY A 136 -1.70 19.52 34.20
N ASP A 137 -2.60 18.52 34.30
CA ASP A 137 -2.42 17.26 35.02
C ASP A 137 -2.14 16.07 34.07
N ASP A 138 -1.84 16.34 32.81
CA ASP A 138 -1.62 15.37 31.72
C ASP A 138 -2.87 14.50 31.39
N ASN A 139 -4.04 14.84 31.90
CA ASN A 139 -5.31 14.30 31.44
C ASN A 139 -5.83 15.19 30.30
N TYR A 140 -6.09 14.57 29.15
CA TYR A 140 -6.59 15.27 27.97
C TYR A 140 -8.11 15.37 28.03
N ASP A 141 -8.61 16.33 28.80
CA ASP A 141 -10.02 16.51 29.14
C ASP A 141 -10.79 17.31 28.09
N LYS A 142 -10.11 18.02 27.19
CA LYS A 142 -10.71 18.69 26.05
C LYS A 142 -10.29 18.04 24.75
N VAL A 143 -11.25 17.50 23.99
CA VAL A 143 -11.05 16.88 22.68
C VAL A 143 -11.86 17.65 21.65
N GLU A 144 -11.20 18.07 20.58
CA GLU A 144 -11.77 18.89 19.51
C GLU A 144 -11.48 18.27 18.15
N LEU A 145 -12.52 18.05 17.33
CA LEU A 145 -12.36 17.66 15.94
C LEU A 145 -11.92 18.89 15.13
N LEU A 146 -10.75 18.81 14.53
CA LEU A 146 -10.22 19.88 13.66
C LEU A 146 -10.61 19.63 12.20
N ARG A 147 -10.58 18.35 11.76
CA ARG A 147 -10.87 17.98 10.38
C ARG A 147 -11.38 16.55 10.30
N GLU A 148 -12.42 16.33 9.51
CA GLU A 148 -12.83 14.98 9.09
C GLU A 148 -12.04 14.53 7.86
N TRP A 149 -11.64 13.26 7.85
CA TRP A 149 -11.05 12.58 6.70
C TRP A 149 -12.09 11.66 6.08
N VAL A 150 -12.69 12.06 4.96
CA VAL A 150 -13.63 11.20 4.23
C VAL A 150 -12.88 10.00 3.66
N GLY A 151 -13.31 8.78 4.03
CA GLY A 151 -12.57 7.55 3.72
C GLY A 151 -11.30 7.34 4.57
N GLY A 152 -11.12 8.12 5.64
CA GLY A 152 -9.87 8.17 6.40
C GLY A 152 -9.63 7.07 7.41
N GLY A 153 -10.60 6.21 7.70
CA GLY A 153 -10.39 5.05 8.59
C GLY A 153 -9.81 3.85 7.85
N GLY A 154 -9.27 2.89 8.62
CA GLY A 154 -8.77 1.62 8.11
C GLY A 154 -7.34 1.64 7.56
N ASP A 155 -6.95 0.52 6.93
CA ASP A 155 -5.57 0.25 6.51
C ASP A 155 -5.01 1.30 5.52
N HIS A 156 -5.85 1.93 4.71
CA HIS A 156 -5.47 2.92 3.69
C HIS A 156 -5.99 4.33 3.99
N GLY A 157 -6.17 4.62 5.27
CA GLY A 157 -6.71 5.86 5.80
C GLY A 157 -5.69 6.99 5.98
N ALA A 158 -6.04 7.93 6.88
CA ALA A 158 -5.11 8.98 7.31
C ALA A 158 -4.25 8.47 8.48
N HIS A 159 -2.94 8.65 8.38
CA HIS A 159 -1.96 8.01 9.24
C HIS A 159 -1.14 9.04 10.03
N ALA A 160 0.17 9.08 9.83
CA ALA A 160 1.10 9.86 10.62
C ALA A 160 0.82 11.37 10.59
N ILE A 161 1.09 12.02 11.73
CA ILE A 161 1.09 13.46 11.91
C ILE A 161 2.52 13.87 12.28
N LEU A 162 3.06 14.87 11.60
CA LEU A 162 4.39 15.39 11.86
C LEU A 162 4.37 16.90 12.09
N LEU A 163 5.29 17.37 12.91
CA LEU A 163 5.60 18.78 12.99
C LEU A 163 6.49 19.18 11.80
N ASN A 164 6.05 20.16 11.04
CA ASN A 164 6.87 20.70 9.95
C ASN A 164 8.15 21.35 10.52
N PRO A 165 9.30 21.29 9.83
CA PRO A 165 10.55 21.89 10.28
C PRO A 165 10.47 23.39 10.59
N ASP A 166 9.52 24.10 10.00
CA ASP A 166 9.24 25.51 10.31
C ASP A 166 8.64 25.72 11.71
N LYS A 167 8.24 24.65 12.39
CA LYS A 167 7.60 24.61 13.72
C LYS A 167 6.29 25.42 13.81
N LYS A 168 5.62 25.64 12.69
CA LYS A 168 4.37 26.40 12.59
C LYS A 168 3.23 25.58 12.04
N HIS A 169 3.51 24.56 11.23
CA HIS A 169 2.51 23.76 10.52
C HIS A 169 2.60 22.28 10.89
N LEU A 170 1.50 21.59 10.64
CA LEU A 170 1.42 20.13 10.69
C LEU A 170 1.50 19.55 9.27
N ASN A 171 2.16 18.40 9.11
CA ASN A 171 2.02 17.57 7.94
C ASN A 171 1.25 16.30 8.31
N ILE A 172 0.29 15.92 7.47
CA ILE A 172 -0.49 14.68 7.62
C ILE A 172 -0.32 13.82 6.37
N VAL A 173 -0.13 12.53 6.60
CA VAL A 173 -0.02 11.52 5.55
C VAL A 173 -1.35 10.80 5.40
N CYS A 174 -1.83 10.64 4.17
CA CYS A 174 -3.08 9.99 3.83
C CYS A 174 -2.85 8.91 2.77
N GLY A 175 -3.40 7.73 2.99
CA GLY A 175 -3.45 6.66 2.01
C GLY A 175 -4.46 6.94 0.87
N ASN A 176 -4.42 6.11 -0.17
CA ASN A 176 -5.19 6.30 -1.40
C ASN A 176 -6.72 6.12 -1.26
N PHE A 177 -7.21 5.75 -0.07
CA PHE A 177 -8.66 5.67 0.18
C PHE A 177 -9.21 6.94 0.84
N VAL A 178 -8.36 7.86 1.26
CA VAL A 178 -8.78 9.18 1.73
C VAL A 178 -9.12 10.07 0.54
N ASP A 179 -10.30 10.67 0.57
CA ASP A 179 -10.67 11.64 -0.45
C ASP A 179 -9.90 12.95 -0.22
N ILE A 180 -9.47 13.59 -1.31
CA ILE A 180 -8.83 14.90 -1.21
C ILE A 180 -9.82 15.89 -0.58
N PRO A 181 -9.44 16.63 0.46
CA PRO A 181 -10.29 17.62 1.07
C PRO A 181 -10.78 18.66 0.05
N THR A 182 -12.05 19.02 0.12
CA THR A 182 -12.67 19.95 -0.84
C THR A 182 -12.22 21.39 -0.68
N ASP A 183 -11.63 21.73 0.45
CA ASP A 183 -11.13 23.04 0.85
C ASP A 183 -9.61 23.20 0.69
N ILE A 184 -8.98 22.34 -0.11
CA ILE A 184 -7.56 22.48 -0.47
C ILE A 184 -7.33 23.87 -1.09
N LEU A 185 -6.33 24.57 -0.54
CA LEU A 185 -6.02 25.93 -0.98
C LEU A 185 -5.53 25.95 -2.45
N PRO A 186 -5.89 27.00 -3.20
CA PRO A 186 -5.35 27.23 -4.55
C PRO A 186 -3.82 27.40 -4.57
N THR A 187 -3.23 27.73 -3.44
CA THR A 187 -1.79 27.86 -3.23
C THR A 187 -1.07 26.54 -3.01
N SER A 188 -1.78 25.40 -3.09
CA SER A 188 -1.17 24.09 -2.96
C SER A 188 -0.06 23.86 -3.99
N PRO A 189 1.12 23.39 -3.58
CA PRO A 189 2.20 23.05 -4.49
C PRO A 189 1.80 22.01 -5.54
N HIS A 190 1.05 20.99 -5.13
CA HIS A 190 0.56 19.95 -6.02
C HIS A 190 -0.92 20.17 -6.36
N ARG A 191 -1.21 20.60 -7.59
CA ARG A 191 -2.56 20.99 -8.03
C ARG A 191 -3.01 20.31 -9.30
N ASN A 192 -2.09 19.85 -10.10
CA ASN A 192 -2.33 19.39 -11.46
C ASN A 192 -2.10 17.90 -11.58
N TYR A 193 -3.06 17.12 -11.10
CA TYR A 193 -3.03 15.66 -11.16
C TYR A 193 -4.19 15.11 -11.99
N ALA A 194 -3.92 14.04 -12.74
CA ALA A 194 -4.89 13.29 -13.52
C ALA A 194 -4.38 11.87 -13.75
N ASP A 195 -5.19 11.01 -14.34
CA ASP A 195 -4.76 9.65 -14.71
C ASP A 195 -3.66 9.70 -15.78
N ASP A 196 -3.79 10.63 -16.74
CA ASP A 196 -2.87 10.84 -17.86
C ASP A 196 -2.55 9.55 -18.63
N LEU A 197 -3.60 8.76 -18.88
CA LEU A 197 -3.54 7.51 -19.61
C LEU A 197 -4.10 7.68 -21.01
N VAL A 198 -3.39 7.17 -21.99
CA VAL A 198 -3.81 7.19 -23.40
C VAL A 198 -4.91 6.17 -23.68
N LEU A 199 -4.83 5.01 -23.03
CA LEU A 199 -5.79 3.92 -23.13
C LEU A 199 -6.41 3.62 -21.76
N PRO A 200 -7.63 3.09 -21.69
CA PRO A 200 -8.31 2.80 -20.44
C PRO A 200 -7.52 1.84 -19.57
N ARG A 201 -7.39 2.16 -18.25
CA ARG A 201 -6.77 1.27 -17.29
C ARG A 201 -7.55 -0.03 -17.12
N ALA A 202 -6.86 -1.10 -16.74
CA ALA A 202 -7.47 -2.32 -16.26
C ALA A 202 -7.50 -2.29 -14.73
N GLU A 203 -8.66 -2.54 -14.15
CA GLU A 203 -8.86 -2.58 -12.70
C GLU A 203 -8.28 -3.88 -12.10
N ASP A 204 -7.98 -3.87 -10.80
CA ASP A 204 -7.57 -5.07 -10.06
C ASP A 204 -8.55 -6.24 -10.28
N GLY A 205 -8.01 -7.45 -10.33
CA GLY A 205 -8.79 -8.65 -10.61
C GLY A 205 -9.92 -8.90 -9.61
N ASN A 206 -9.69 -8.60 -8.34
CA ASN A 206 -10.66 -8.73 -7.25
C ASN A 206 -11.43 -7.43 -6.97
N GLY A 207 -11.11 -6.33 -7.66
CA GLY A 207 -11.77 -5.04 -7.52
C GLY A 207 -11.27 -4.19 -6.37
N PHE A 208 -10.12 -4.50 -5.78
CA PHE A 208 -9.55 -3.65 -4.74
C PHE A 208 -9.21 -2.26 -5.32
N GLY A 209 -9.63 -1.20 -4.64
CA GLY A 209 -9.45 0.16 -5.12
C GLY A 209 -10.24 0.54 -6.39
N ALA A 210 -11.20 -0.29 -6.83
CA ALA A 210 -12.00 0.00 -8.02
C ALA A 210 -12.70 1.35 -7.93
N GLY A 211 -12.60 2.15 -8.99
CA GLY A 211 -13.18 3.49 -9.07
C GLY A 211 -12.40 4.59 -8.37
N ARG A 212 -11.31 4.29 -7.65
CA ARG A 212 -10.44 5.32 -7.07
C ARG A 212 -9.74 6.13 -8.16
N LYS A 213 -9.72 7.45 -7.96
CA LYS A 213 -9.15 8.40 -8.91
C LYS A 213 -7.82 8.95 -8.39
N PRO A 214 -6.98 9.51 -9.27
CA PRO A 214 -5.79 10.22 -8.80
C PRO A 214 -6.19 11.35 -7.84
N PRO A 215 -5.27 11.71 -6.94
CA PRO A 215 -3.84 11.51 -7.06
C PRO A 215 -3.28 10.24 -6.37
N GLY A 216 -4.09 9.36 -5.77
CA GLY A 216 -3.63 8.29 -4.89
C GLY A 216 -3.46 8.76 -3.46
N GLY A 217 -2.49 8.22 -2.71
CA GLY A 217 -2.08 8.71 -1.39
C GLY A 217 -1.39 10.06 -1.50
N PHE A 218 -1.37 10.81 -0.39
CA PHE A 218 -0.90 12.19 -0.42
C PHE A 218 -0.40 12.68 0.93
N VAL A 219 0.37 13.78 0.90
CA VAL A 219 0.80 14.53 2.07
C VAL A 219 0.20 15.93 2.01
N VAL A 220 -0.49 16.32 3.09
CA VAL A 220 -0.97 17.70 3.24
C VAL A 220 -0.17 18.44 4.31
N ARG A 221 -0.13 19.77 4.17
CA ARG A 221 0.33 20.72 5.18
C ARG A 221 -0.82 21.59 5.62
N MET A 222 -0.93 21.89 6.93
CA MET A 222 -1.98 22.73 7.47
C MET A 222 -1.55 23.45 8.75
N ASP A 223 -2.32 24.45 9.13
CA ASP A 223 -2.17 25.14 10.42
C ASP A 223 -2.52 24.21 11.60
N PRO A 224 -2.03 24.52 12.82
CA PRO A 224 -2.32 23.71 14.01
C PRO A 224 -3.80 23.64 14.41
N ASP A 225 -4.65 24.51 13.88
CA ASP A 225 -6.11 24.47 14.07
C ASP A 225 -6.85 23.69 12.97
N GLY A 226 -6.13 23.06 12.05
CA GLY A 226 -6.69 22.28 10.94
C GLY A 226 -7.11 23.11 9.73
N SER A 227 -6.91 24.43 9.76
CA SER A 227 -7.19 25.33 8.63
C SER A 227 -6.04 25.39 7.62
N HIS A 228 -6.22 26.12 6.52
CA HIS A 228 -5.22 26.39 5.47
C HIS A 228 -4.55 25.13 4.92
N CYS A 229 -5.36 24.13 4.55
CA CYS A 229 -4.88 22.85 4.05
C CYS A 229 -4.31 22.98 2.63
N GLU A 230 -3.05 22.61 2.45
CA GLU A 230 -2.33 22.58 1.17
C GLU A 230 -1.90 21.15 0.84
N LEU A 231 -2.09 20.73 -0.41
CA LEU A 231 -1.58 19.47 -0.92
C LEU A 231 -0.11 19.63 -1.32
N VAL A 232 0.79 18.97 -0.59
CA VAL A 232 2.25 19.11 -0.76
C VAL A 232 2.78 18.14 -1.81
N ALA A 233 2.45 16.86 -1.68
CA ALA A 233 2.92 15.78 -2.54
C ALA A 233 1.83 14.72 -2.67
N SER A 234 1.90 13.91 -3.73
CA SER A 234 0.97 12.80 -3.93
C SER A 234 1.52 11.71 -4.86
N GLY A 235 0.67 10.77 -5.24
CA GLY A 235 1.04 9.68 -6.12
C GLY A 235 1.72 8.52 -5.38
N GLU A 236 1.51 8.43 -4.08
CA GLU A 236 1.77 7.26 -3.25
C GLU A 236 0.55 6.33 -3.24
N ARG A 237 0.73 5.07 -2.82
CA ARG A 237 -0.39 4.16 -2.60
C ARG A 237 -0.89 4.25 -1.16
N ASN A 238 -0.05 3.85 -0.21
CA ASN A 238 -0.40 3.79 1.20
C ASN A 238 0.83 4.00 2.08
N THR A 239 1.36 5.20 2.03
CA THR A 239 2.41 5.60 2.95
C THR A 239 1.85 5.72 4.35
N TYR A 240 2.36 4.93 5.30
CA TYR A 240 1.90 4.93 6.68
C TYR A 240 2.59 6.02 7.51
N CYS A 241 3.91 6.13 7.37
CA CYS A 241 4.72 7.12 8.05
C CYS A 241 5.70 7.80 7.11
N VAL A 242 6.03 9.04 7.45
CA VAL A 242 7.11 9.83 6.86
C VAL A 242 7.95 10.46 7.97
N ALA A 243 9.18 10.84 7.68
CA ALA A 243 10.03 11.55 8.63
C ALA A 243 10.92 12.56 7.94
N TYR A 244 11.23 13.65 8.65
CA TYR A 244 12.21 14.63 8.21
C TYR A 244 13.61 14.16 8.62
N ASN A 245 14.57 14.29 7.70
CA ASN A 245 15.97 14.19 8.07
C ASN A 245 16.43 15.46 8.78
N HIS A 246 17.68 15.47 9.24
CA HIS A 246 18.29 16.61 9.95
C HIS A 246 18.26 17.91 9.13
N ASP A 247 18.33 17.83 7.80
CA ASP A 247 18.34 18.97 6.88
C ASP A 247 16.92 19.45 6.50
N GLY A 248 15.89 18.87 7.09
CA GLY A 248 14.49 19.22 6.87
C GLY A 248 13.90 18.68 5.57
N GLU A 249 14.51 17.64 4.98
CA GLU A 249 13.99 16.93 3.80
C GLU A 249 13.09 15.78 4.23
N LEU A 250 11.93 15.64 3.59
CA LEU A 250 10.89 14.69 3.95
C LEU A 250 11.04 13.38 3.18
N PHE A 251 11.08 12.26 3.89
CA PHE A 251 11.14 10.93 3.31
C PHE A 251 9.99 10.07 3.79
N GLY A 252 9.50 9.20 2.90
CA GLY A 252 8.47 8.22 3.18
C GLY A 252 8.85 6.83 2.69
N PHE A 253 8.08 5.85 3.16
CA PHE A 253 8.17 4.46 2.74
C PHE A 253 6.81 4.00 2.27
N ASP A 254 6.68 3.68 0.97
CA ASP A 254 5.40 3.42 0.31
C ASP A 254 5.21 1.96 -0.12
N SER A 255 3.96 1.52 -0.04
CA SER A 255 3.51 0.16 -0.34
C SER A 255 3.05 -0.01 -1.80
N ASP A 256 3.70 0.62 -2.75
CA ASP A 256 3.23 0.73 -4.15
C ASP A 256 3.10 -0.61 -4.90
N MET A 257 3.71 -1.69 -4.40
CA MET A 257 3.77 -2.95 -5.13
C MET A 257 2.59 -3.89 -4.92
N GLU A 258 1.95 -3.86 -3.76
CA GLU A 258 1.03 -4.92 -3.34
C GLU A 258 -0.15 -5.12 -4.28
N TRP A 259 -0.44 -6.34 -4.62
CA TRP A 259 -1.70 -6.94 -5.05
C TRP A 259 -2.54 -6.26 -6.16
N ASP A 260 -2.26 -5.04 -6.64
CA ASP A 260 -3.11 -4.30 -7.57
C ASP A 260 -3.39 -5.06 -8.88
N TRP A 261 -2.39 -5.82 -9.37
CA TRP A 261 -2.59 -6.76 -10.47
C TRP A 261 -2.64 -8.21 -10.00
N GLY A 262 -2.45 -8.43 -8.72
CA GLY A 262 -2.15 -9.75 -8.20
C GLY A 262 -0.77 -10.27 -8.59
N THR A 263 0.12 -9.39 -9.01
CA THR A 263 1.47 -9.70 -9.50
C THR A 263 2.46 -8.66 -8.99
N PRO A 264 3.75 -9.03 -8.82
CA PRO A 264 4.74 -8.18 -8.18
C PRO A 264 5.56 -7.27 -9.12
N TRP A 265 5.31 -7.24 -10.43
CA TRP A 265 6.21 -6.57 -11.38
C TRP A 265 5.88 -5.12 -11.71
N TYR A 266 4.81 -4.57 -11.18
CA TYR A 266 4.43 -3.18 -11.48
C TYR A 266 5.33 -2.21 -10.76
N ARG A 267 5.43 -2.20 -9.44
CA ARG A 267 6.38 -1.39 -8.68
C ARG A 267 6.78 -2.05 -7.36
N PRO A 268 8.06 -1.97 -6.97
CA PRO A 268 8.49 -2.39 -5.63
C PRO A 268 8.05 -1.39 -4.57
N ILE A 269 7.96 -1.84 -3.32
CA ILE A 269 7.94 -0.91 -2.19
C ILE A 269 9.26 -0.16 -2.15
N ARG A 270 9.22 1.13 -1.81
CA ARG A 270 10.34 2.04 -1.98
C ARG A 270 10.32 3.17 -0.98
N VAL A 271 11.50 3.67 -0.67
CA VAL A 271 11.67 4.97 -0.03
C VAL A 271 11.56 6.05 -1.11
N PHE A 272 10.89 7.13 -0.81
CA PHE A 272 10.76 8.29 -1.69
C PHE A 272 11.09 9.58 -0.96
N HIS A 273 11.50 10.60 -1.71
CA HIS A 273 11.79 11.95 -1.23
C HIS A 273 10.60 12.85 -1.62
N ALA A 274 9.79 13.23 -0.63
CA ALA A 274 8.59 14.04 -0.82
C ALA A 274 8.94 15.54 -0.89
N VAL A 275 9.34 15.98 -2.06
CA VAL A 275 9.59 17.41 -2.31
C VAL A 275 8.28 18.15 -2.63
N SER A 276 8.31 19.48 -2.57
CA SER A 276 7.15 20.32 -2.89
C SER A 276 6.64 20.06 -4.31
N GLY A 277 5.34 19.84 -4.47
CA GLY A 277 4.70 19.55 -5.75
C GLY A 277 4.96 18.15 -6.30
N ALA A 278 5.56 17.24 -5.52
CA ALA A 278 5.92 15.91 -6.00
C ALA A 278 4.71 15.07 -6.39
N GLU A 279 4.87 14.30 -7.48
CA GLU A 279 3.99 13.23 -7.93
C GLU A 279 4.83 11.95 -8.03
N HIS A 280 4.43 10.88 -7.35
CA HIS A 280 5.18 9.62 -7.32
C HIS A 280 4.59 8.55 -8.25
N GLY A 281 3.51 8.85 -8.97
CA GLY A 281 3.00 8.09 -10.10
C GLY A 281 2.18 6.86 -9.75
N PHE A 282 1.69 6.71 -8.50
CA PHE A 282 0.73 5.66 -8.21
C PHE A 282 -0.60 5.93 -8.91
N ARG A 283 -1.14 4.89 -9.50
CA ARG A 283 -2.51 4.83 -10.04
C ARG A 283 -3.07 3.45 -9.74
N GLU A 284 -4.36 3.39 -9.49
CA GLU A 284 -5.03 2.11 -9.24
C GLU A 284 -4.96 1.16 -10.43
N GLY A 285 -4.97 -0.14 -10.14
CA GLY A 285 -4.96 -1.19 -11.15
C GLY A 285 -3.69 -1.20 -12.00
N ALA A 286 -3.86 -1.41 -13.30
CA ALA A 286 -2.78 -1.59 -14.27
C ALA A 286 -2.12 -0.30 -14.76
N SER A 287 -2.25 0.81 -14.06
CA SER A 287 -2.00 2.14 -14.64
C SER A 287 -0.91 2.93 -13.93
N LYS A 288 -0.10 2.26 -13.09
CA LYS A 288 1.03 2.88 -12.42
C LYS A 288 2.03 3.44 -13.42
N TRP A 289 2.45 4.67 -13.18
CA TRP A 289 3.41 5.32 -14.04
C TRP A 289 4.80 4.72 -13.85
N PRO A 290 5.52 4.43 -14.95
CA PRO A 290 6.90 3.99 -14.86
C PRO A 290 7.80 5.10 -14.33
N GLU A 291 8.92 4.73 -13.70
CA GLU A 291 9.83 5.69 -13.07
C GLU A 291 10.54 6.63 -14.05
N TYR A 292 10.56 6.28 -15.36
CA TYR A 292 11.13 7.15 -16.38
C TYR A 292 10.21 8.30 -16.82
N TYR A 293 8.95 8.36 -16.38
CA TYR A 293 8.09 9.50 -16.73
C TYR A 293 8.60 10.80 -16.12
N PRO A 294 8.77 11.87 -16.95
CA PRO A 294 9.33 13.14 -16.47
C PRO A 294 8.37 13.93 -15.57
N ASP A 295 7.10 13.60 -15.57
CA ASP A 295 6.06 14.23 -14.76
C ASP A 295 5.82 13.52 -13.42
N SER A 296 6.64 12.53 -13.07
CA SER A 296 6.73 11.93 -11.73
C SER A 296 8.17 11.89 -11.23
N LEU A 297 8.34 11.66 -9.92
CA LEU A 297 9.64 11.47 -9.29
C LEU A 297 9.87 9.99 -8.95
N PRO A 298 11.07 9.45 -9.16
CA PRO A 298 11.39 8.07 -8.87
C PRO A 298 11.50 7.82 -7.36
N GLY A 299 11.52 6.54 -6.98
CA GLY A 299 11.94 6.14 -5.64
C GLY A 299 13.42 6.45 -5.40
N THR A 300 13.75 6.85 -4.17
CA THR A 300 15.12 7.09 -3.71
C THR A 300 15.86 5.78 -3.50
N VAL A 301 15.17 4.79 -2.88
CA VAL A 301 15.71 3.45 -2.64
C VAL A 301 14.60 2.41 -2.83
N THR A 302 14.89 1.41 -3.67
CA THR A 302 13.99 0.27 -3.88
C THR A 302 14.27 -0.81 -2.84
N VAL A 303 13.20 -1.29 -2.15
CA VAL A 303 13.30 -2.32 -1.11
C VAL A 303 12.78 -3.68 -1.59
N GLY A 304 11.83 -3.70 -2.51
CA GLY A 304 11.29 -4.93 -3.09
C GLY A 304 9.86 -5.21 -2.67
N ILE A 305 9.61 -6.31 -1.94
CA ILE A 305 8.27 -6.66 -1.44
C ILE A 305 8.18 -6.45 0.06
N GLY A 306 7.00 -6.09 0.56
CA GLY A 306 6.74 -5.89 1.98
C GLY A 306 5.48 -5.06 2.23
N CYS A 307 5.28 -4.68 3.48
CA CYS A 307 4.17 -3.81 3.91
C CYS A 307 4.73 -2.70 4.82
N PRO A 308 4.97 -1.51 4.26
CA PRO A 308 5.46 -0.34 4.99
C PRO A 308 4.59 0.06 6.18
N THR A 309 5.26 0.38 7.30
CA THR A 309 4.63 0.93 8.50
C THR A 309 5.46 2.06 9.11
N GLY A 310 6.01 1.93 10.31
CA GLY A 310 6.75 2.96 11.00
C GLY A 310 8.07 3.33 10.33
N VAL A 311 8.43 4.62 10.43
CA VAL A 311 9.74 5.10 9.98
C VAL A 311 10.30 6.12 10.96
N VAL A 312 11.63 6.16 11.09
CA VAL A 312 12.33 7.15 11.90
C VAL A 312 13.77 7.34 11.41
N PHE A 313 14.30 8.56 11.50
CA PHE A 313 15.74 8.76 11.41
C PHE A 313 16.41 8.40 12.73
N GLY A 314 17.65 7.91 12.66
CA GLY A 314 18.43 7.55 13.85
C GLY A 314 18.97 8.72 14.67
N ASP A 315 18.57 9.95 14.35
CA ASP A 315 18.97 11.16 15.08
C ASP A 315 18.63 11.03 16.57
N GLY A 316 19.60 11.35 17.43
CA GLY A 316 19.48 11.21 18.88
C GLY A 316 19.71 9.80 19.43
N ALA A 317 19.85 8.77 18.57
CA ALA A 317 20.16 7.43 19.03
C ALA A 317 21.62 7.32 19.52
N LYS A 318 21.84 6.58 20.61
CA LYS A 318 23.18 6.19 21.08
C LYS A 318 23.71 5.00 20.26
N PHE A 319 23.82 5.20 18.97
CA PHE A 319 24.28 4.24 17.98
C PHE A 319 25.56 4.75 17.30
N PRO A 320 26.33 3.91 16.60
CA PRO A 320 27.40 4.38 15.73
C PRO A 320 26.92 5.41 14.70
N ALA A 321 27.79 6.34 14.30
CA ALA A 321 27.45 7.46 13.42
C ALA A 321 26.72 7.05 12.13
N LYS A 322 27.08 5.89 11.54
CA LYS A 322 26.39 5.31 10.37
C LYS A 322 24.88 5.15 10.63
N TYR A 323 24.51 4.69 11.82
CA TYR A 323 23.10 4.42 12.19
C TYR A 323 22.40 5.63 12.77
N GLN A 324 23.13 6.63 13.29
CA GLN A 324 22.52 7.92 13.63
C GLN A 324 22.03 8.67 12.38
N ARG A 325 22.71 8.48 11.22
CA ARG A 325 22.32 9.04 9.93
C ARG A 325 21.31 8.19 9.16
N ALA A 326 21.09 6.94 9.56
CA ALA A 326 20.23 6.02 8.83
C ALA A 326 18.75 6.39 8.95
N PHE A 327 18.01 6.13 7.88
CA PHE A 327 16.56 6.14 7.87
C PHE A 327 16.06 4.71 8.12
N PHE A 328 15.46 4.48 9.29
CA PHE A 328 14.92 3.19 9.66
C PHE A 328 13.48 3.08 9.19
N ILE A 329 13.15 1.95 8.57
CA ILE A 329 11.84 1.66 7.99
C ILE A 329 11.39 0.27 8.40
N GLU A 330 10.12 0.11 8.70
CA GLU A 330 9.51 -1.15 9.17
C GLU A 330 8.69 -1.83 8.09
N ASP A 331 8.83 -3.15 7.99
CA ASP A 331 8.05 -4.03 7.13
C ASP A 331 7.21 -4.97 7.99
N TRP A 332 5.91 -4.71 8.05
CA TRP A 332 4.94 -5.46 8.84
C TRP A 332 4.80 -6.92 8.40
N THR A 333 4.85 -7.18 7.08
CA THR A 333 4.55 -8.50 6.52
C THR A 333 5.63 -9.53 6.79
N TYR A 334 6.90 -9.15 6.66
CA TYR A 334 8.04 -10.06 6.82
C TYR A 334 8.81 -9.82 8.11
N GLY A 335 8.43 -8.83 8.90
CA GLY A 335 9.05 -8.54 10.19
C GLY A 335 10.47 -8.02 10.05
N ARG A 336 10.74 -7.15 9.07
CA ARG A 336 12.07 -6.56 8.86
C ARG A 336 12.11 -5.12 9.35
N LEU A 337 13.05 -4.80 10.23
CA LEU A 337 13.49 -3.43 10.44
C LEU A 337 14.72 -3.20 9.55
N ILE A 338 14.61 -2.26 8.65
CA ILE A 338 15.60 -2.01 7.60
C ILE A 338 16.28 -0.68 7.90
N ALA A 339 17.61 -0.63 7.86
CA ALA A 339 18.38 0.59 7.88
C ALA A 339 18.69 1.01 6.44
N VAL A 340 18.19 2.17 6.04
CA VAL A 340 18.43 2.80 4.75
C VAL A 340 19.51 3.85 4.92
N HIS A 341 20.59 3.74 4.18
CA HIS A 341 21.71 4.67 4.18
C HIS A 341 21.57 5.60 3.00
N LEU A 342 20.96 6.76 3.25
CA LEU A 342 20.80 7.82 2.26
C LEU A 342 22.13 8.52 2.02
N SER A 343 22.38 8.88 0.78
CA SER A 343 23.49 9.71 0.33
C SER A 343 22.98 10.81 -0.59
N PRO A 344 23.40 12.07 -0.41
CA PRO A 344 23.02 13.16 -1.29
C PRO A 344 23.40 12.89 -2.74
N GLU A 345 22.46 13.16 -3.65
CA GLU A 345 22.63 13.03 -5.10
C GLU A 345 21.96 14.24 -5.79
N GLY A 346 22.78 15.25 -6.10
CA GLY A 346 22.27 16.52 -6.63
C GLY A 346 21.26 17.18 -5.69
N ALA A 347 20.09 17.50 -6.20
CA ALA A 347 19.00 18.13 -5.45
C ALA A 347 18.13 17.13 -4.67
N SER A 348 18.50 15.86 -4.66
CA SER A 348 17.82 14.79 -3.93
C SER A 348 18.81 13.82 -3.29
N TYR A 349 18.42 12.56 -3.15
CA TYR A 349 19.21 11.51 -2.52
C TYR A 349 19.08 10.20 -3.29
N GLY A 350 20.14 9.40 -3.24
CA GLY A 350 20.15 7.97 -3.51
C GLY A 350 20.44 7.21 -2.23
N GLY A 351 20.68 5.90 -2.31
CA GLY A 351 21.08 5.14 -1.12
C GLY A 351 21.09 3.64 -1.29
N THR A 352 21.45 2.97 -0.21
CA THR A 352 21.46 1.52 -0.06
C THR A 352 20.72 1.12 1.22
N TRP A 353 20.39 -0.16 1.37
CA TRP A 353 19.74 -0.65 2.58
C TRP A 353 20.30 -1.98 3.05
N GLU A 354 20.09 -2.29 4.32
CA GLU A 354 20.40 -3.57 4.95
C GLU A 354 19.32 -3.94 5.99
N ASN A 355 19.09 -5.22 6.23
CA ASN A 355 18.26 -5.66 7.35
C ASN A 355 18.99 -5.34 8.65
N PHE A 356 18.41 -4.47 9.47
CA PHE A 356 18.95 -4.09 10.77
C PHE A 356 18.53 -5.05 11.87
N LEU A 357 17.27 -5.48 11.82
CA LEU A 357 16.70 -6.52 12.65
C LEU A 357 15.71 -7.34 11.83
N ALA A 358 15.72 -8.66 11.99
CA ALA A 358 14.76 -9.56 11.36
C ALA A 358 14.56 -10.82 12.21
N PRO A 359 13.48 -11.60 11.99
CA PRO A 359 13.39 -12.95 12.55
C PRO A 359 14.51 -13.85 12.01
N LYS A 360 15.15 -14.65 12.86
CA LYS A 360 16.13 -15.69 12.42
C LYS A 360 15.52 -16.67 11.43
N SER A 361 14.21 -16.81 11.47
CA SER A 361 13.43 -17.64 10.54
C SER A 361 13.07 -16.94 9.22
N LEU A 362 13.56 -15.72 8.94
CA LEU A 362 13.18 -14.96 7.73
C LEU A 362 13.35 -15.81 6.45
N HIS A 363 14.47 -16.51 6.30
CA HIS A 363 14.75 -17.37 5.16
C HIS A 363 14.44 -18.86 5.40
N ALA A 364 13.87 -19.21 6.55
CA ALA A 364 13.42 -20.57 6.80
C ALA A 364 12.18 -20.89 5.93
N LYS A 365 12.08 -22.11 5.46
CA LYS A 365 10.89 -22.57 4.73
C LYS A 365 9.67 -22.71 5.65
N GLU A 366 9.91 -22.95 6.92
CA GLU A 366 8.93 -23.27 7.95
C GLU A 366 9.30 -22.65 9.28
N GLY A 367 8.36 -22.67 10.24
CA GLY A 367 8.59 -22.17 11.60
C GLY A 367 8.88 -20.68 11.61
N LYS A 368 8.19 -19.91 10.75
CA LYS A 368 8.31 -18.46 10.73
C LYS A 368 7.94 -17.86 12.07
N THR A 369 8.64 -16.81 12.47
CA THR A 369 8.35 -16.00 13.64
C THR A 369 7.68 -14.72 13.20
N PRO A 370 6.39 -14.50 13.49
CA PRO A 370 5.74 -13.23 13.21
C PRO A 370 6.39 -12.07 13.98
N LEU A 371 6.65 -10.97 13.32
CA LEU A 371 7.14 -9.73 13.91
C LEU A 371 6.47 -8.53 13.21
N ASN A 372 5.21 -8.29 13.56
CA ASN A 372 4.34 -7.31 12.90
C ASN A 372 4.63 -5.91 13.44
N MET A 373 5.70 -5.28 13.00
CA MET A 373 6.12 -3.94 13.44
C MET A 373 5.14 -2.87 12.94
N THR A 374 4.83 -1.89 13.81
CA THR A 374 3.77 -0.91 13.54
C THR A 374 4.17 0.53 13.81
N GLY A 375 5.21 0.76 14.59
CA GLY A 375 5.68 2.11 14.88
C GLY A 375 7.01 2.11 15.61
N ILE A 376 7.82 3.12 15.34
CA ILE A 376 9.20 3.20 15.78
C ILE A 376 9.55 4.62 16.23
N ILE A 377 10.36 4.73 17.28
CA ILE A 377 10.79 6.04 17.84
C ILE A 377 12.15 5.93 18.53
N ILE A 378 12.87 7.03 18.58
CA ILE A 378 14.08 7.17 19.42
C ILE A 378 13.67 7.75 20.78
N GLY A 379 13.95 7.02 21.85
CA GLY A 379 13.66 7.43 23.23
C GLY A 379 14.67 8.46 23.75
N ASP A 380 14.31 9.16 24.82
CA ASP A 380 15.19 10.15 25.47
C ASP A 380 16.46 9.53 26.07
N ASP A 381 16.45 8.22 26.31
CA ASP A 381 17.62 7.43 26.73
C ASP A 381 18.58 7.12 25.55
N GLY A 382 18.20 7.47 24.33
CA GLY A 382 18.93 7.21 23.10
C GLY A 382 18.82 5.77 22.60
N ALA A 383 17.93 4.96 23.18
CA ALA A 383 17.56 3.67 22.64
C ALA A 383 16.47 3.82 21.57
N MET A 384 16.39 2.85 20.66
CA MET A 384 15.30 2.76 19.70
C MET A 384 14.21 1.88 20.30
N TYR A 385 12.97 2.35 20.22
CA TYR A 385 11.78 1.59 20.63
C TYR A 385 10.89 1.35 19.44
N PHE A 386 10.36 0.12 19.32
CA PHE A 386 9.35 -0.18 18.30
C PHE A 386 8.22 -1.01 18.88
N THR A 387 7.05 -0.84 18.29
CA THR A 387 5.84 -1.60 18.66
C THR A 387 5.53 -2.68 17.63
N THR A 388 4.86 -3.73 18.09
CA THR A 388 4.23 -4.73 17.22
C THR A 388 2.73 -4.75 17.47
N GLY A 389 1.98 -5.20 16.44
CA GLY A 389 0.52 -5.28 16.50
C GLY A 389 -0.11 -5.21 15.11
N GLY A 390 -1.32 -4.68 15.09
CA GLY A 390 -2.14 -4.61 13.87
C GLY A 390 -2.85 -5.92 13.57
N ARG A 391 -4.06 -5.85 13.04
CA ARG A 391 -4.92 -6.99 12.71
C ARG A 391 -5.09 -7.97 13.88
N HIS A 392 -5.26 -7.43 15.08
CA HIS A 392 -5.40 -8.13 16.36
C HIS A 392 -4.21 -9.01 16.76
N THR A 393 -3.08 -8.91 16.10
CA THR A 393 -1.87 -9.59 16.56
C THR A 393 -1.40 -9.01 17.90
N GLN A 394 -0.58 -9.76 18.63
CA GLN A 394 -0.15 -9.37 19.96
C GLN A 394 0.65 -8.06 19.96
N GLY A 395 0.13 -7.06 20.66
CA GLY A 395 0.82 -5.81 20.93
C GLY A 395 2.03 -6.03 21.85
N ALA A 396 3.18 -5.47 21.47
CA ALA A 396 4.37 -5.53 22.31
C ALA A 396 5.28 -4.31 22.06
N LEU A 397 6.08 -3.95 23.05
CA LEU A 397 7.12 -2.94 22.97
C LEU A 397 8.48 -3.61 23.04
N PHE A 398 9.30 -3.35 22.07
CA PHE A 398 10.69 -3.78 21.99
C PHE A 398 11.63 -2.57 22.14
N ARG A 399 12.85 -2.85 22.59
CA ARG A 399 13.91 -1.87 22.77
C ARG A 399 15.19 -2.37 22.11
N ILE A 400 15.85 -1.51 21.33
CA ILE A 400 17.15 -1.79 20.74
C ILE A 400 18.19 -0.85 21.31
N THR A 401 19.32 -1.41 21.76
CA THR A 401 20.47 -0.66 22.28
C THR A 401 21.74 -1.11 21.56
N TYR A 402 22.72 -0.24 21.51
CA TYR A 402 24.06 -0.59 21.04
C TYR A 402 24.98 -0.90 22.21
N THR A 403 25.64 -2.04 22.15
CA THR A 403 26.58 -2.55 23.16
C THR A 403 27.94 -2.90 22.55
N GLY A 404 28.14 -2.58 21.25
CA GLY A 404 29.37 -2.83 20.54
C GLY A 404 30.52 -1.87 20.92
N ALA A 405 31.64 -2.01 20.23
CA ALA A 405 32.89 -1.27 20.55
C ALA A 405 33.00 0.06 19.78
N GLU A 406 32.18 0.31 18.76
CA GLU A 406 32.26 1.58 18.03
C GLU A 406 31.74 2.73 18.86
N ALA A 407 32.27 3.96 18.60
CA ALA A 407 31.81 5.14 19.29
C ALA A 407 30.35 5.46 18.95
N ALA A 408 29.53 5.65 19.98
CA ALA A 408 28.13 6.04 19.90
C ALA A 408 27.89 7.48 20.39
N THR A 409 28.90 8.34 20.26
CA THR A 409 28.78 9.77 20.52
C THR A 409 27.93 10.45 19.46
N PRO A 410 27.29 11.60 19.75
CA PRO A 410 26.54 12.36 18.76
C PRO A 410 27.36 12.61 17.50
N ALA A 411 26.84 12.22 16.35
CA ALA A 411 27.44 12.39 15.05
C ALA A 411 27.05 13.75 14.44
N ASP A 412 27.88 14.28 13.55
CA ASP A 412 27.44 15.31 12.62
C ASP A 412 26.47 14.65 11.62
N LEU A 413 25.22 15.11 11.58
CA LEU A 413 24.17 14.55 10.74
C LEU A 413 24.04 15.28 9.40
N HIS A 414 24.61 16.50 9.32
CA HIS A 414 24.58 17.28 8.09
C HIS A 414 25.60 16.75 7.08
N ASP A 415 25.17 16.62 5.82
CA ASP A 415 26.05 16.33 4.69
C ASP A 415 25.93 17.46 3.65
N ALA A 416 26.97 18.27 3.56
CA ALA A 416 27.02 19.43 2.68
C ALA A 416 27.06 19.05 1.19
N THR A 417 27.23 17.77 0.84
CA THR A 417 27.19 17.32 -0.56
C THR A 417 25.82 17.64 -1.16
N GLY A 418 25.78 18.36 -2.28
CA GLY A 418 24.54 18.72 -2.97
C GLY A 418 23.73 19.86 -2.34
N ASP A 419 24.24 20.55 -1.30
CA ASP A 419 23.54 21.66 -0.63
C ASP A 419 23.13 22.78 -1.60
N ASP A 420 24.01 23.15 -2.52
CA ASP A 420 23.71 24.18 -3.52
C ASP A 420 22.53 23.75 -4.41
N ALA A 421 22.49 22.48 -4.81
CA ALA A 421 21.41 21.96 -5.63
C ALA A 421 20.09 21.89 -4.85
N ARG A 422 20.11 21.41 -3.58
CA ARG A 422 18.92 21.40 -2.72
C ARG A 422 18.45 22.83 -2.42
N THR A 423 19.36 23.77 -2.20
CA THR A 423 19.04 25.18 -1.99
C THR A 423 18.37 25.78 -3.22
N LEU A 424 18.91 25.52 -4.44
CA LEU A 424 18.32 25.96 -5.69
C LEU A 424 16.93 25.34 -5.90
N ARG A 425 16.75 24.04 -5.59
CA ARG A 425 15.45 23.40 -5.66
C ARG A 425 14.44 24.10 -4.73
N ARG A 426 14.79 24.35 -3.45
CA ARG A 426 13.90 25.06 -2.51
C ARG A 426 13.56 26.48 -2.97
N GLN A 427 14.48 27.16 -3.68
CA GLN A 427 14.22 28.47 -4.27
C GLN A 427 13.20 28.38 -5.42
N LEU A 428 13.23 27.31 -6.23
CA LEU A 428 12.22 27.02 -7.26
C LEU A 428 10.87 26.69 -6.62
N GLU A 429 10.87 25.84 -5.62
CA GLU A 429 9.68 25.42 -4.86
C GLU A 429 8.97 26.60 -4.14
N ALA A 430 9.70 27.68 -3.86
CA ALA A 430 9.10 28.88 -3.29
C ALA A 430 8.08 29.58 -4.22
N PHE A 431 8.09 29.27 -5.52
CA PHE A 431 7.10 29.74 -6.48
C PHE A 431 5.87 28.83 -6.62
N ASP A 432 5.90 27.63 -5.99
CA ASP A 432 4.82 26.68 -6.13
C ASP A 432 3.52 27.25 -5.59
N GLY A 433 2.45 27.13 -6.39
CA GLY A 433 1.13 27.61 -6.01
C GLY A 433 0.96 29.15 -5.95
N ARG A 434 1.95 29.92 -6.29
CA ARG A 434 1.96 31.38 -6.16
C ARG A 434 2.29 32.07 -7.47
N GLU A 435 1.55 33.12 -7.83
CA GLU A 435 1.91 33.96 -8.94
C GLU A 435 3.06 34.92 -8.53
N ASP A 436 4.15 34.86 -9.27
CA ASP A 436 5.31 35.75 -9.12
C ASP A 436 5.91 36.08 -10.50
N ALA A 437 6.01 37.36 -10.82
CA ALA A 437 6.53 37.80 -12.10
C ALA A 437 8.00 37.36 -12.37
N LYS A 438 8.75 36.96 -11.35
CA LYS A 438 10.12 36.49 -11.48
C LYS A 438 10.20 34.99 -11.73
N ALA A 439 9.15 34.23 -11.45
CA ALA A 439 9.16 32.76 -11.43
C ALA A 439 9.60 32.18 -12.77
N VAL A 440 9.02 32.65 -13.87
CA VAL A 440 9.32 32.12 -15.22
C VAL A 440 10.78 32.33 -15.58
N ASP A 441 11.32 33.53 -15.38
CA ASP A 441 12.71 33.83 -15.73
C ASP A 441 13.71 33.12 -14.80
N PHE A 442 13.37 32.95 -13.54
CA PHE A 442 14.19 32.22 -12.57
C PHE A 442 14.22 30.72 -12.87
N ALA A 443 13.08 30.12 -13.16
CA ALA A 443 12.95 28.68 -13.39
C ALA A 443 13.46 28.25 -14.77
N TRP A 444 13.37 29.12 -15.79
CA TRP A 444 13.66 28.74 -17.19
C TRP A 444 15.04 28.11 -17.43
N PRO A 445 16.14 28.62 -16.89
CA PRO A 445 17.46 28.00 -17.04
C PRO A 445 17.51 26.55 -16.52
N GLN A 446 16.69 26.24 -15.48
CA GLN A 446 16.68 24.93 -14.82
C GLN A 446 15.83 23.89 -15.58
N LEU A 447 15.01 24.29 -16.56
CA LEU A 447 14.29 23.37 -17.45
C LEU A 447 15.22 22.47 -18.26
N SER A 448 16.49 22.84 -18.42
CA SER A 448 17.52 22.02 -19.08
C SER A 448 18.53 21.39 -18.13
N SER A 449 18.32 21.47 -16.82
CA SER A 449 19.22 20.89 -15.82
C SER A 449 19.40 19.37 -16.06
N ALA A 450 20.62 18.87 -15.85
CA ALA A 450 20.87 17.44 -15.82
C ALA A 450 20.24 16.77 -14.59
N ASP A 451 20.09 17.52 -13.50
CA ASP A 451 19.43 17.08 -12.29
C ASP A 451 17.91 17.02 -12.50
N ARG A 452 17.33 15.82 -12.34
CA ARG A 452 15.90 15.58 -12.56
C ARG A 452 15.02 16.35 -11.57
N PHE A 453 15.45 16.48 -10.31
CA PHE A 453 14.67 17.18 -9.28
C PHE A 453 14.67 18.69 -9.53
N LEU A 454 15.77 19.26 -10.03
CA LEU A 454 15.79 20.66 -10.46
C LEU A 454 14.90 20.90 -11.67
N ARG A 455 14.96 20.02 -12.70
CA ARG A 455 14.05 20.13 -13.85
C ARG A 455 12.59 20.03 -13.43
N TYR A 456 12.28 19.08 -12.53
CA TYR A 456 10.94 18.88 -12.01
C TYR A 456 10.42 20.10 -11.26
N ALA A 457 11.20 20.62 -10.30
CA ALA A 457 10.86 21.83 -9.55
C ALA A 457 10.69 23.06 -10.47
N ALA A 458 11.58 23.23 -11.46
CA ALA A 458 11.45 24.31 -12.45
C ALA A 458 10.17 24.21 -13.28
N ARG A 459 9.76 22.98 -13.67
CA ARG A 459 8.48 22.75 -14.35
C ARG A 459 7.28 23.10 -13.47
N ILE A 460 7.26 22.68 -12.21
CA ILE A 460 6.19 23.02 -11.27
C ILE A 460 6.12 24.54 -11.04
N ALA A 461 7.28 25.19 -10.91
CA ALA A 461 7.35 26.64 -10.75
C ALA A 461 6.68 27.38 -11.93
N ILE A 462 6.96 27.00 -13.20
CA ILE A 462 6.30 27.61 -14.35
C ILE A 462 4.84 27.18 -14.50
N GLU A 463 4.48 25.94 -14.15
CA GLU A 463 3.09 25.48 -14.13
C GLU A 463 2.25 26.24 -13.08
N SER A 464 2.89 26.79 -12.06
CA SER A 464 2.24 27.64 -11.06
C SER A 464 1.92 29.04 -11.55
N GLN A 465 2.44 29.45 -12.71
CA GLN A 465 2.18 30.75 -13.31
C GLN A 465 1.07 30.66 -14.37
N PRO A 466 0.33 31.75 -14.63
CA PRO A 466 -0.63 31.81 -15.74
C PRO A 466 0.02 31.37 -17.06
N ILE A 467 -0.58 30.42 -17.76
CA ILE A 467 0.00 29.81 -18.95
C ILE A 467 0.31 30.82 -20.07
N ASP A 468 -0.45 31.89 -20.16
CA ASP A 468 -0.25 32.94 -21.16
C ASP A 468 1.06 33.71 -21.00
N GLN A 469 1.66 33.70 -19.81
CA GLN A 469 2.94 34.35 -19.53
C GLN A 469 4.12 33.60 -20.11
N TRP A 470 4.03 32.29 -20.32
CA TRP A 470 5.17 31.45 -20.71
C TRP A 470 4.94 30.51 -21.89
N LYS A 471 3.69 30.23 -22.29
CA LYS A 471 3.36 29.30 -23.39
C LYS A 471 4.09 29.67 -24.69
N SER A 472 4.08 30.94 -25.11
CA SER A 472 4.75 31.37 -26.32
C SER A 472 6.25 31.12 -26.29
N ARG A 473 6.88 31.31 -25.13
CA ARG A 473 8.30 31.00 -24.90
C ARG A 473 8.55 29.51 -24.99
N ALA A 474 7.71 28.67 -24.39
CA ALA A 474 7.80 27.21 -24.47
C ALA A 474 7.72 26.69 -25.91
N LEU A 475 6.76 27.20 -26.69
CA LEU A 475 6.59 26.85 -28.12
C LEU A 475 7.76 27.31 -29.01
N ALA A 476 8.49 28.35 -28.59
CA ALA A 476 9.63 28.91 -29.33
C ALA A 476 11.00 28.36 -28.88
N GLU A 477 11.06 27.61 -27.74
CA GLU A 477 12.31 27.09 -27.18
C GLU A 477 13.06 26.22 -28.19
N THR A 478 14.38 26.32 -28.16
CA THR A 478 15.27 25.62 -29.13
C THR A 478 16.22 24.63 -28.46
N ASN A 479 16.48 24.76 -27.15
CA ASN A 479 17.21 23.74 -26.41
C ASN A 479 16.33 22.50 -26.25
N PRO A 480 16.71 21.33 -26.75
CA PRO A 480 15.84 20.15 -26.71
C PRO A 480 15.36 19.77 -25.33
N THR A 481 16.22 19.78 -24.32
CA THR A 481 15.84 19.39 -22.94
C THR A 481 14.89 20.43 -22.32
N ALA A 482 15.19 21.71 -22.42
CA ALA A 482 14.31 22.77 -21.93
C ALA A 482 12.97 22.78 -22.67
N ALA A 483 13.01 22.56 -23.99
CA ALA A 483 11.81 22.50 -24.81
C ALA A 483 10.91 21.34 -24.40
N LEU A 484 11.44 20.12 -24.25
CA LEU A 484 10.65 18.96 -23.83
C LEU A 484 10.04 19.19 -22.44
N THR A 485 10.80 19.72 -21.49
CA THR A 485 10.30 20.03 -20.15
C THR A 485 9.18 21.08 -20.18
N ALA A 486 9.35 22.17 -20.95
CA ALA A 486 8.36 23.23 -21.07
C ALA A 486 7.11 22.78 -21.87
N LEU A 487 7.29 21.98 -22.93
CA LEU A 487 6.19 21.43 -23.72
C LEU A 487 5.37 20.41 -22.94
N LEU A 488 5.98 19.67 -22.00
CA LEU A 488 5.25 18.84 -21.06
C LEU A 488 4.30 19.71 -20.21
N ALA A 489 4.76 20.85 -19.69
CA ALA A 489 3.91 21.78 -18.95
C ALA A 489 2.76 22.32 -19.84
N VAL A 490 3.00 22.59 -21.14
CA VAL A 490 1.92 22.95 -22.09
C VAL A 490 0.93 21.80 -22.29
N ALA A 491 1.39 20.55 -22.38
CA ALA A 491 0.51 19.39 -22.50
C ALA A 491 -0.37 19.21 -21.27
N ARG A 492 0.18 19.52 -20.07
CA ARG A 492 -0.50 19.38 -18.77
C ARG A 492 -1.52 20.50 -18.47
N LEU A 493 -1.25 21.73 -18.93
CA LEU A 493 -2.06 22.90 -18.58
C LEU A 493 -2.86 23.47 -19.76
N GLY A 494 -2.41 23.23 -20.98
CA GLY A 494 -3.10 23.71 -22.17
C GLY A 494 -4.38 22.92 -22.46
N GLY A 495 -5.42 23.61 -22.90
CA GLY A 495 -6.63 22.96 -23.40
C GLY A 495 -6.46 22.42 -24.82
N PRO A 496 -7.53 21.82 -25.40
CA PRO A 496 -7.52 21.29 -26.76
C PRO A 496 -7.05 22.29 -27.84
N GLU A 497 -7.27 23.59 -27.66
CA GLU A 497 -6.80 24.65 -28.50
C GLU A 497 -5.27 24.80 -28.60
N SER A 498 -4.56 24.24 -27.60
CA SER A 498 -3.09 24.25 -27.55
C SER A 498 -2.45 23.12 -28.35
N GLN A 499 -3.22 22.07 -28.71
CA GLN A 499 -2.69 20.82 -29.23
C GLN A 499 -1.95 20.99 -30.58
N ALA A 500 -2.52 21.78 -31.51
CA ALA A 500 -1.89 21.99 -32.79
C ALA A 500 -0.52 22.70 -32.69
N ASP A 501 -0.43 23.73 -31.85
CA ASP A 501 0.82 24.46 -31.64
C ASP A 501 1.84 23.60 -30.88
N LEU A 502 1.38 22.78 -29.91
CA LEU A 502 2.20 21.83 -29.18
C LEU A 502 2.86 20.82 -30.15
N PHE A 503 2.07 20.17 -31.00
CA PHE A 503 2.60 19.18 -31.96
C PHE A 503 3.50 19.80 -32.99
N LYS A 504 3.20 21.01 -33.46
CA LYS A 504 4.09 21.79 -34.34
C LYS A 504 5.43 22.11 -33.64
N ALA A 505 5.42 22.44 -32.36
CA ALA A 505 6.63 22.67 -31.57
C ALA A 505 7.43 21.38 -31.40
N LEU A 506 6.76 20.24 -31.04
CA LEU A 506 7.39 18.93 -30.91
C LEU A 506 8.02 18.42 -32.21
N ALA A 507 7.47 18.77 -33.37
CA ALA A 507 8.03 18.39 -34.67
C ALA A 507 9.41 19.02 -34.96
N LYS A 508 9.80 20.09 -34.24
CA LYS A 508 11.16 20.67 -34.30
C LYS A 508 12.22 19.76 -33.68
N PHE A 509 11.81 18.77 -32.90
CA PHE A 509 12.68 17.81 -32.19
C PHE A 509 12.38 16.38 -32.67
N PRO A 510 12.79 16.00 -33.89
CA PRO A 510 12.55 14.66 -34.43
C PRO A 510 13.18 13.60 -33.51
N MET A 511 12.51 12.45 -33.33
CA MET A 511 12.99 11.34 -32.50
C MET A 511 14.45 10.93 -32.80
N ALA A 512 14.82 10.92 -34.06
CA ALA A 512 16.18 10.56 -34.50
C ALA A 512 17.28 11.59 -34.12
N GLN A 513 16.91 12.81 -33.72
CA GLN A 513 17.82 13.87 -33.29
C GLN A 513 17.90 14.03 -31.77
N LEU A 514 17.02 13.34 -31.03
CA LEU A 514 17.02 13.35 -29.56
C LEU A 514 18.18 12.51 -28.99
N LYS A 515 18.77 13.00 -27.91
CA LYS A 515 19.93 12.38 -27.29
C LYS A 515 19.52 11.24 -26.39
N GLY A 516 19.59 10.02 -26.91
CA GLY A 516 19.36 8.80 -26.16
C GLY A 516 17.88 8.53 -25.83
N GLU A 517 17.66 7.43 -25.15
CA GLU A 517 16.35 6.90 -24.81
C GLU A 517 15.54 7.86 -23.92
N ALA A 518 16.20 8.51 -22.97
CA ALA A 518 15.51 9.39 -22.00
C ALA A 518 14.76 10.53 -22.69
N GLN A 519 15.39 11.29 -23.60
CA GLN A 519 14.71 12.36 -24.32
C GLN A 519 13.63 11.84 -25.28
N GLN A 520 13.82 10.64 -25.83
CA GLN A 520 12.80 10.00 -26.67
C GLN A 520 11.55 9.65 -25.85
N LEU A 521 11.74 9.09 -24.65
CA LEU A 521 10.65 8.82 -23.71
C LEU A 521 9.96 10.09 -23.23
N GLU A 522 10.72 11.16 -22.94
CA GLU A 522 10.14 12.48 -22.60
C GLU A 522 9.22 12.99 -23.72
N LYS A 523 9.65 12.91 -24.98
CA LYS A 523 8.79 13.29 -26.13
C LYS A 523 7.54 12.42 -26.24
N LEU A 524 7.66 11.10 -26.11
CA LEU A 524 6.53 10.19 -26.12
C LEU A 524 5.55 10.51 -24.99
N ARG A 525 6.05 10.77 -23.77
CA ARG A 525 5.21 11.15 -22.65
C ARG A 525 4.43 12.45 -22.87
N ILE A 526 5.03 13.44 -23.50
CA ILE A 526 4.34 14.69 -23.87
C ILE A 526 3.16 14.39 -24.82
N ILE A 527 3.37 13.51 -25.79
CA ILE A 527 2.32 13.09 -26.73
C ILE A 527 1.20 12.37 -25.96
N GLU A 528 1.53 11.47 -25.07
CA GLU A 528 0.55 10.74 -24.23
C GLU A 528 -0.31 11.69 -23.39
N VAL A 529 0.33 12.61 -22.68
CA VAL A 529 -0.38 13.61 -21.86
C VAL A 529 -1.27 14.48 -22.74
N ALA A 530 -0.80 14.90 -23.91
CA ALA A 530 -1.62 15.66 -24.86
C ALA A 530 -2.81 14.85 -25.37
N LEU A 531 -2.61 13.56 -25.70
CA LEU A 531 -3.71 12.68 -26.13
C LEU A 531 -4.73 12.46 -25.00
N SER A 532 -4.27 12.32 -23.77
CA SER A 532 -5.13 12.10 -22.60
C SER A 532 -5.94 13.35 -22.21
N ARG A 533 -5.27 14.50 -22.13
CA ARG A 533 -5.88 15.75 -21.63
C ARG A 533 -6.54 16.60 -22.71
N GLN A 534 -5.98 16.61 -23.91
CA GLN A 534 -6.45 17.47 -25.01
C GLN A 534 -7.23 16.69 -26.06
N GLY A 535 -7.30 15.36 -25.92
CA GLY A 535 -8.07 14.47 -26.79
C GLY A 535 -7.31 13.98 -28.02
N LYS A 536 -7.96 13.08 -28.78
CA LYS A 536 -7.40 12.52 -30.00
C LYS A 536 -7.32 13.63 -31.09
N PRO A 537 -6.11 13.85 -31.68
CA PRO A 537 -5.96 14.89 -32.69
C PRO A 537 -6.68 14.57 -34.00
N ALA A 538 -7.06 15.60 -34.71
CA ALA A 538 -7.56 15.48 -36.09
C ALA A 538 -6.51 14.85 -37.02
N THR A 539 -6.93 14.32 -38.16
CA THR A 539 -6.07 13.55 -39.09
C THR A 539 -4.87 14.34 -39.61
N ASP A 540 -5.00 15.62 -39.85
CA ASP A 540 -3.93 16.51 -40.27
C ASP A 540 -2.81 16.67 -39.21
N LEU A 541 -3.15 16.54 -37.94
CA LEU A 541 -2.19 16.56 -36.83
C LEU A 541 -1.68 15.16 -36.48
N SER A 542 -2.51 14.10 -36.57
CA SER A 542 -2.08 12.74 -36.25
C SER A 542 -1.22 12.09 -37.33
N ALA A 543 -1.46 12.40 -38.60
CA ALA A 543 -0.70 11.79 -39.69
C ALA A 543 0.81 12.08 -39.64
N PRO A 544 1.29 13.30 -39.36
CA PRO A 544 2.71 13.57 -39.18
C PRO A 544 3.32 12.84 -38.00
N LEU A 545 2.59 12.71 -36.87
CA LEU A 545 3.02 11.93 -35.71
C LEU A 545 3.17 10.45 -36.06
N ILE A 546 2.17 9.87 -36.71
CA ILE A 546 2.22 8.48 -37.17
C ILE A 546 3.39 8.27 -38.13
N ALA A 547 3.62 9.18 -39.06
CA ALA A 547 4.71 9.10 -40.04
C ALA A 547 6.09 9.15 -39.37
N GLU A 548 6.23 9.90 -38.29
CA GLU A 548 7.46 9.94 -37.47
C GLU A 548 7.65 8.71 -36.61
N LEU A 549 6.62 8.29 -35.85
CA LEU A 549 6.75 7.28 -34.83
C LEU A 549 6.66 5.85 -35.37
N SER A 550 5.83 5.60 -36.39
CA SER A 550 5.56 4.27 -36.92
C SER A 550 6.82 3.54 -37.44
N PRO A 551 7.78 4.18 -38.11
CA PRO A 551 9.02 3.52 -38.53
C PRO A 551 9.91 3.06 -37.35
N LEU A 552 9.75 3.65 -36.16
CA LEU A 552 10.53 3.32 -34.97
C LEU A 552 9.98 2.13 -34.20
N TYR A 553 8.80 1.64 -34.55
CA TYR A 553 8.13 0.55 -33.86
C TYR A 553 8.18 -0.75 -34.67
N PRO A 554 8.77 -1.85 -34.16
CA PRO A 554 9.38 -2.00 -32.84
C PRO A 554 10.74 -1.33 -32.70
N ALA A 555 10.99 -0.73 -31.53
CA ALA A 555 12.26 -0.14 -31.14
C ALA A 555 13.21 -1.17 -30.51
N GLY A 556 14.49 -0.81 -30.37
CA GLY A 556 15.47 -1.65 -29.68
C GLY A 556 15.28 -1.71 -28.15
N ALA A 557 14.71 -0.67 -27.53
CA ALA A 557 14.47 -0.62 -26.09
C ALA A 557 13.02 -1.00 -25.74
N ILE A 558 12.86 -1.76 -24.69
CA ILE A 558 11.56 -2.24 -24.17
C ILE A 558 10.66 -1.06 -23.78
N SER A 559 11.21 -0.09 -23.04
CA SER A 559 10.53 1.15 -22.62
C SER A 559 9.93 1.91 -23.79
N LEU A 560 10.70 2.11 -24.85
CA LEU A 560 10.20 2.77 -26.08
C LEU A 560 9.09 1.97 -26.75
N ASN A 561 9.17 0.64 -26.76
CA ASN A 561 8.12 -0.20 -27.31
C ASN A 561 6.81 -0.08 -26.53
N ARG A 562 6.86 0.04 -25.20
CA ARG A 562 5.68 0.20 -24.35
C ARG A 562 4.92 1.49 -24.70
N GLU A 563 5.64 2.61 -24.79
CA GLU A 563 5.03 3.91 -25.06
C GLU A 563 4.61 4.05 -26.54
N LEU A 564 5.43 3.60 -27.49
CA LEU A 564 5.07 3.57 -28.90
C LEU A 564 3.82 2.69 -29.15
N CYS A 565 3.70 1.55 -28.46
CA CYS A 565 2.52 0.69 -28.53
C CYS A 565 1.24 1.47 -28.18
N GLN A 566 1.22 2.12 -27.03
CA GLN A 566 0.04 2.84 -26.55
C GLN A 566 -0.34 3.99 -27.50
N ILE A 567 0.64 4.81 -27.90
CA ILE A 567 0.42 5.96 -28.77
C ILE A 567 -0.06 5.51 -30.15
N LEU A 568 0.62 4.55 -30.79
CA LEU A 568 0.26 4.10 -32.14
C LEU A 568 -1.10 3.39 -32.19
N LEU A 569 -1.45 2.62 -31.15
CA LEU A 569 -2.77 2.03 -31.03
C LEU A 569 -3.87 3.09 -30.84
N ALA A 570 -3.63 4.09 -30.00
CA ALA A 570 -4.59 5.18 -29.77
C ALA A 570 -4.81 6.07 -31.00
N LEU A 571 -3.77 6.22 -31.81
CA LEU A 571 -3.84 6.98 -33.08
C LEU A 571 -4.41 6.16 -34.24
N ASP A 572 -4.77 4.89 -34.07
CA ASP A 572 -5.18 3.96 -35.14
C ASP A 572 -4.11 3.85 -36.25
N ALA A 573 -2.83 3.84 -35.86
CA ALA A 573 -1.74 3.78 -36.83
C ALA A 573 -1.78 2.48 -37.66
N PRO A 574 -1.59 2.56 -38.99
CA PRO A 574 -1.57 1.37 -39.83
C PRO A 574 -0.56 0.33 -39.38
N ASP A 575 -0.95 -0.94 -39.42
CA ASP A 575 -0.11 -2.10 -39.04
C ASP A 575 0.34 -2.15 -37.53
N ALA A 576 -0.12 -1.22 -36.70
CA ALA A 576 0.26 -1.17 -35.27
C ALA A 576 -0.10 -2.47 -34.55
N ILE A 577 -1.32 -3.00 -34.75
CA ILE A 577 -1.76 -4.25 -34.12
C ILE A 577 -0.87 -5.44 -34.54
N ASN A 578 -0.57 -5.61 -35.82
CA ASN A 578 0.26 -6.70 -36.31
C ASN A 578 1.68 -6.66 -35.69
N ARG A 579 2.28 -5.46 -35.59
CA ARG A 579 3.59 -5.28 -34.96
C ARG A 579 3.54 -5.53 -33.45
N THR A 580 2.48 -5.09 -32.79
CA THR A 580 2.25 -5.36 -31.34
C THR A 580 2.09 -6.86 -31.06
N ILE A 581 1.36 -7.60 -31.91
CA ILE A 581 1.21 -9.05 -31.77
C ILE A 581 2.55 -9.77 -31.97
N LYS A 582 3.38 -9.32 -32.89
CA LYS A 582 4.74 -9.88 -33.07
C LYS A 582 5.62 -9.62 -31.84
N LEU A 583 5.57 -8.42 -31.27
CA LEU A 583 6.25 -8.11 -30.01
C LEU A 583 5.72 -8.96 -28.84
N LEU A 584 4.41 -9.12 -28.73
CA LEU A 584 3.77 -9.98 -27.72
C LEU A 584 4.30 -11.43 -27.81
N GLY A 585 4.45 -11.96 -29.03
CA GLY A 585 5.00 -13.31 -29.27
C GLY A 585 6.50 -13.41 -28.96
N ALA A 586 7.26 -12.32 -29.09
CA ALA A 586 8.70 -12.26 -28.87
C ALA A 586 9.08 -11.83 -27.44
N ALA A 587 8.17 -11.29 -26.66
CA ALA A 587 8.44 -10.76 -25.35
C ALA A 587 8.92 -11.85 -24.37
N PRO A 588 10.10 -11.65 -23.71
CA PRO A 588 10.76 -12.68 -22.95
C PRO A 588 10.15 -12.95 -21.56
N THR A 589 9.40 -11.98 -21.02
CA THR A 589 8.82 -12.06 -19.68
C THR A 589 7.32 -11.86 -19.72
N GLN A 590 6.62 -12.37 -18.70
CA GLN A 590 5.17 -12.20 -18.56
C GLN A 590 4.80 -10.72 -18.40
N GLU A 591 5.59 -9.95 -17.70
CA GLU A 591 5.41 -8.52 -17.49
C GLU A 591 5.44 -7.76 -18.82
N GLU A 592 6.41 -8.10 -19.68
CA GLU A 592 6.51 -7.46 -20.98
C GLU A 592 5.33 -7.85 -21.89
N GLN A 593 4.91 -9.12 -21.85
CA GLN A 593 3.75 -9.56 -22.61
C GLN A 593 2.47 -8.82 -22.18
N LEU A 594 2.30 -8.53 -20.87
CA LEU A 594 1.15 -7.78 -20.37
C LEU A 594 1.14 -6.34 -20.88
N ASN A 595 2.30 -5.70 -21.08
CA ASN A 595 2.37 -4.37 -21.65
C ASN A 595 1.84 -4.29 -23.10
N TYR A 596 1.70 -5.43 -23.79
CA TYR A 596 1.09 -5.48 -25.13
C TYR A 596 -0.34 -6.03 -25.11
N VAL A 597 -0.60 -7.03 -24.29
CA VAL A 597 -1.93 -7.67 -24.23
C VAL A 597 -2.99 -6.75 -23.64
N VAL A 598 -2.63 -5.98 -22.61
CA VAL A 598 -3.57 -5.08 -21.93
C VAL A 598 -4.03 -3.92 -22.82
N PRO A 599 -3.16 -3.17 -23.52
CA PRO A 599 -3.56 -2.15 -24.48
C PRO A 599 -4.48 -2.69 -25.59
N LEU A 600 -4.14 -3.81 -26.20
CA LEU A 600 -4.90 -4.40 -27.28
C LEU A 600 -6.35 -4.77 -26.95
N ARG A 601 -6.67 -4.98 -25.65
CA ARG A 601 -8.01 -5.41 -25.22
C ARG A 601 -9.14 -4.45 -25.55
N THR A 602 -8.83 -3.17 -25.71
CA THR A 602 -9.81 -2.08 -25.94
C THR A 602 -9.84 -1.59 -27.38
N ILE A 603 -8.93 -2.05 -28.21
CA ILE A 603 -8.83 -1.60 -29.60
C ILE A 603 -9.90 -2.27 -30.46
N THR A 604 -10.62 -1.47 -31.22
CA THR A 604 -11.70 -1.93 -32.10
C THR A 604 -11.32 -1.92 -33.58
N ASN A 605 -10.46 -1.00 -33.99
CA ASN A 605 -10.09 -0.78 -35.38
C ASN A 605 -8.78 -1.51 -35.77
N GLY A 606 -8.59 -1.81 -37.05
CA GLY A 606 -7.33 -2.35 -37.57
C GLY A 606 -7.12 -3.86 -37.39
N TRP A 607 -8.09 -4.58 -36.85
CA TRP A 607 -8.05 -6.02 -36.68
C TRP A 607 -8.36 -6.77 -37.97
N THR A 608 -7.69 -7.92 -38.13
CA THR A 608 -8.14 -8.98 -39.05
C THR A 608 -8.52 -10.22 -38.21
N PRO A 609 -9.34 -11.13 -38.75
CA PRO A 609 -9.68 -12.38 -38.03
C PRO A 609 -8.43 -13.18 -37.62
N ASP A 610 -7.38 -13.15 -38.42
CA ASP A 610 -6.14 -13.85 -38.12
C ASP A 610 -5.35 -13.19 -36.98
N LEU A 611 -5.25 -11.85 -36.95
CA LEU A 611 -4.65 -11.13 -35.84
C LEU A 611 -5.41 -11.34 -34.53
N ARG A 612 -6.75 -11.35 -34.57
CA ARG A 612 -7.57 -11.69 -33.39
C ARG A 612 -7.32 -13.12 -32.91
N ARG A 613 -7.19 -14.06 -33.83
CA ARG A 613 -6.87 -15.47 -33.47
C ARG A 613 -5.51 -15.55 -32.78
N GLN A 614 -4.49 -14.90 -33.31
CA GLN A 614 -3.16 -14.85 -32.70
C GLN A 614 -3.21 -14.21 -31.30
N TYR A 615 -3.92 -13.09 -31.16
CA TYR A 615 -4.13 -12.41 -29.88
C TYR A 615 -4.79 -13.31 -28.84
N PHE A 616 -5.90 -13.97 -29.16
CA PHE A 616 -6.58 -14.85 -28.24
C PHE A 616 -5.80 -16.14 -27.94
N THR A 617 -4.90 -16.59 -28.82
CA THR A 617 -4.00 -17.71 -28.55
C THR A 617 -3.07 -17.43 -27.36
N TRP A 618 -2.73 -16.17 -27.08
CA TRP A 618 -1.86 -15.83 -25.94
C TRP A 618 -2.39 -16.36 -24.60
N TRP A 619 -3.71 -16.40 -24.38
CA TRP A 619 -4.28 -16.93 -23.12
C TRP A 619 -4.08 -18.44 -22.94
N THR A 620 -3.83 -19.18 -23.99
CA THR A 620 -3.64 -20.64 -23.95
C THR A 620 -2.20 -21.02 -23.55
N ILE A 621 -1.29 -20.06 -23.47
CA ILE A 621 0.13 -20.29 -23.16
C ILE A 621 0.30 -20.47 -21.64
N LYS A 622 0.97 -21.58 -21.24
CA LYS A 622 1.35 -21.79 -19.84
C LYS A 622 2.48 -20.82 -19.44
N ARG A 623 2.30 -20.10 -18.33
CA ARG A 623 3.30 -19.22 -17.73
C ARG A 623 4.00 -19.90 -16.57
N ASN A 624 5.22 -19.48 -16.26
CA ASN A 624 5.99 -19.98 -15.14
C ASN A 624 6.95 -18.89 -14.59
N ALA A 625 7.49 -19.12 -13.38
CA ALA A 625 8.35 -18.17 -12.69
C ALA A 625 9.64 -17.82 -13.44
N SER A 626 10.13 -18.68 -14.32
CA SER A 626 11.36 -18.42 -15.11
C SER A 626 11.17 -17.31 -16.15
N GLN A 627 9.94 -16.87 -16.38
CA GLN A 627 9.59 -15.77 -17.27
C GLN A 627 9.44 -14.43 -16.55
N HIS A 628 10.03 -14.24 -15.39
CA HIS A 628 10.00 -12.99 -14.64
C HIS A 628 11.36 -12.28 -14.64
N PRO A 629 11.40 -10.94 -14.49
CA PRO A 629 12.64 -10.21 -14.36
C PRO A 629 13.46 -10.67 -13.15
N PRO A 630 14.81 -10.73 -13.26
CA PRO A 630 15.67 -11.13 -12.15
C PRO A 630 15.48 -10.31 -10.87
N ASP A 631 15.20 -9.02 -10.99
CA ASP A 631 14.96 -8.16 -9.83
C ASP A 631 13.74 -8.59 -9.04
N VAL A 632 12.66 -8.94 -9.71
CA VAL A 632 11.43 -9.44 -9.05
C VAL A 632 11.75 -10.72 -8.25
N LEU A 633 12.45 -11.66 -8.83
CA LEU A 633 12.83 -12.91 -8.15
C LEU A 633 13.77 -12.64 -6.96
N ARG A 634 14.70 -11.69 -7.11
CA ARG A 634 15.59 -11.25 -6.03
C ARG A 634 14.79 -10.67 -4.85
N TRP A 635 13.83 -9.79 -5.09
CA TRP A 635 13.01 -9.17 -4.04
C TRP A 635 12.25 -10.20 -3.21
N PHE A 636 11.71 -11.24 -3.86
CA PHE A 636 11.09 -12.35 -3.13
C PHE A 636 12.11 -13.09 -2.26
N THR A 637 13.29 -13.38 -2.79
CA THR A 637 14.37 -14.03 -2.05
C THR A 637 14.81 -13.20 -0.85
N GLU A 638 15.02 -11.90 -1.02
CA GLU A 638 15.41 -10.96 0.04
C GLU A 638 14.37 -10.89 1.17
N ALA A 639 13.09 -11.03 0.85
CA ALA A 639 12.00 -11.11 1.82
C ALA A 639 11.77 -12.52 2.39
N GLY A 640 12.64 -13.50 2.05
CA GLY A 640 12.55 -14.88 2.55
C GLY A 640 11.34 -15.64 2.02
N ARG A 641 10.94 -15.38 0.77
CA ARG A 641 9.77 -15.98 0.12
C ARG A 641 10.13 -16.53 -1.26
N GLU A 642 9.49 -17.62 -1.65
CA GLU A 642 9.49 -18.06 -3.05
C GLU A 642 8.51 -17.23 -3.88
N TYR A 643 8.84 -17.01 -5.16
CA TYR A 643 7.96 -16.29 -6.08
C TYR A 643 6.62 -17.03 -6.25
N SER A 644 5.54 -16.29 -6.26
CA SER A 644 4.23 -16.74 -6.72
C SER A 644 3.46 -15.55 -7.29
N ASP A 645 2.60 -15.82 -8.30
CA ASP A 645 1.65 -14.80 -8.76
C ASP A 645 0.73 -14.38 -7.62
N GLY A 646 0.30 -13.13 -7.62
CA GLY A 646 -0.64 -12.62 -6.63
C GLY A 646 -2.03 -13.24 -6.75
N ALA A 647 -2.78 -13.20 -5.65
CA ALA A 647 -4.07 -13.84 -5.55
C ALA A 647 -5.10 -13.33 -6.57
N SER A 648 -5.02 -12.08 -7.02
CA SER A 648 -5.97 -11.49 -7.98
C SER A 648 -5.62 -11.73 -9.45
N PHE A 649 -4.43 -12.28 -9.76
CA PHE A 649 -3.91 -12.35 -11.12
C PHE A 649 -4.81 -13.15 -12.09
N ASN A 650 -5.30 -14.30 -11.68
CA ASN A 650 -6.21 -15.09 -12.52
C ASN A 650 -7.49 -14.32 -12.86
N ASN A 651 -8.07 -13.62 -11.88
CA ASN A 651 -9.25 -12.79 -12.09
C ASN A 651 -8.93 -11.57 -12.97
N PHE A 652 -7.73 -11.02 -12.87
CA PHE A 652 -7.25 -9.99 -13.77
C PHE A 652 -7.21 -10.50 -15.23
N LEU A 653 -6.63 -11.68 -15.47
CA LEU A 653 -6.62 -12.30 -16.81
C LEU A 653 -8.04 -12.52 -17.36
N VAL A 654 -8.96 -12.96 -16.52
CA VAL A 654 -10.38 -13.10 -16.90
C VAL A 654 -10.98 -11.76 -17.31
N LYS A 655 -10.76 -10.70 -16.52
CA LYS A 655 -11.30 -9.36 -16.81
C LYS A 655 -10.77 -8.80 -18.12
N ILE A 656 -9.45 -8.82 -18.32
CA ILE A 656 -8.86 -8.27 -19.57
C ILE A 656 -9.28 -9.07 -20.80
N ARG A 657 -9.46 -10.39 -20.67
CA ARG A 657 -9.97 -11.22 -21.77
C ARG A 657 -11.43 -10.91 -22.08
N ARG A 658 -12.29 -10.79 -21.08
CA ARG A 658 -13.69 -10.41 -21.27
C ARG A 658 -13.80 -9.04 -21.98
N ALA A 659 -12.99 -8.06 -21.56
CA ALA A 659 -12.91 -6.77 -22.23
C ALA A 659 -12.49 -6.93 -23.71
N ALA A 660 -11.50 -7.77 -24.00
CA ALA A 660 -11.05 -8.05 -25.36
C ALA A 660 -12.14 -8.74 -26.20
N VAL A 661 -12.83 -9.74 -25.67
CA VAL A 661 -13.94 -10.43 -26.37
C VAL A 661 -15.07 -9.45 -26.70
N ALA A 662 -15.37 -8.51 -25.81
CA ALA A 662 -16.40 -7.49 -26.03
C ALA A 662 -16.09 -6.54 -27.21
N THR A 663 -14.84 -6.44 -27.66
CA THR A 663 -14.47 -5.67 -28.85
C THR A 663 -14.61 -6.44 -30.18
N VAL A 664 -14.91 -7.74 -30.11
CA VAL A 664 -15.05 -8.59 -31.32
C VAL A 664 -16.39 -8.33 -31.98
N PRO A 665 -16.40 -7.97 -33.26
CA PRO A 665 -17.66 -7.85 -34.01
C PRO A 665 -18.45 -9.17 -34.03
N PRO A 666 -19.78 -9.15 -33.87
CA PRO A 666 -20.59 -10.38 -33.82
C PRO A 666 -20.38 -11.34 -35.00
N GLN A 667 -20.12 -10.82 -36.20
CA GLN A 667 -19.86 -11.61 -37.39
C GLN A 667 -18.55 -12.39 -37.38
N GLU A 668 -17.58 -11.97 -36.54
CA GLU A 668 -16.28 -12.64 -36.41
C GLU A 668 -16.28 -13.71 -35.29
N LEU A 669 -17.20 -13.63 -34.32
CA LEU A 669 -17.24 -14.52 -33.17
C LEU A 669 -17.24 -16.01 -33.54
N ALA A 670 -18.05 -16.41 -34.53
CA ALA A 670 -18.14 -17.81 -34.96
C ALA A 670 -16.80 -18.36 -35.48
N SER A 671 -16.01 -17.55 -36.17
CA SER A 671 -14.68 -17.93 -36.67
C SER A 671 -13.62 -18.00 -35.58
N LEU A 672 -13.81 -17.29 -34.47
CA LEU A 672 -12.90 -17.24 -33.33
C LEU A 672 -13.29 -18.25 -32.23
N GLN A 673 -14.51 -18.83 -32.28
CA GLN A 673 -15.00 -19.73 -31.25
C GLN A 673 -14.01 -20.85 -30.88
N PRO A 674 -13.33 -21.53 -31.82
CA PRO A 674 -12.36 -22.57 -31.46
C PRO A 674 -11.21 -22.09 -30.58
N VAL A 675 -10.68 -20.88 -30.82
CA VAL A 675 -9.61 -20.33 -29.97
C VAL A 675 -10.17 -19.78 -28.67
N LEU A 676 -11.38 -19.24 -28.66
CA LEU A 676 -12.02 -18.76 -27.44
C LEU A 676 -12.35 -19.93 -26.50
N ASP A 677 -12.80 -21.06 -27.01
CA ASP A 677 -13.11 -22.26 -26.22
C ASP A 677 -11.85 -23.03 -25.77
N SER A 678 -10.72 -22.82 -26.43
CA SER A 678 -9.46 -23.48 -26.06
C SER A 678 -8.84 -22.96 -24.76
N TRP A 679 -9.25 -21.79 -24.29
CA TRP A 679 -8.86 -21.26 -22.99
C TRP A 679 -9.91 -21.61 -21.94
N ILE A 680 -9.53 -22.39 -20.98
CA ILE A 680 -10.36 -22.70 -19.81
C ILE A 680 -10.10 -21.62 -18.77
N GLU A 681 -11.16 -20.95 -18.35
CA GLU A 681 -11.07 -19.98 -17.25
C GLU A 681 -10.47 -20.69 -16.02
N PRO A 682 -9.41 -20.16 -15.41
CA PRO A 682 -8.78 -20.78 -14.26
C PRO A 682 -9.74 -20.77 -13.07
N LEU A 683 -10.50 -21.84 -12.96
CA LEU A 683 -11.32 -22.12 -11.78
C LEU A 683 -10.44 -22.84 -10.76
N PRO A 684 -10.64 -22.57 -9.45
CA PRO A 684 -9.97 -23.34 -8.42
C PRO A 684 -10.24 -24.83 -8.64
N LYS A 685 -9.19 -25.65 -8.74
CA LYS A 685 -9.36 -27.10 -8.77
C LYS A 685 -9.87 -27.53 -7.40
N LEU A 686 -11.18 -27.76 -7.32
CA LEU A 686 -11.83 -28.23 -6.11
C LEU A 686 -11.40 -29.67 -5.83
N ARG A 687 -10.47 -29.84 -4.90
CA ARG A 687 -10.25 -31.14 -4.26
C ARG A 687 -11.25 -31.26 -3.15
N VAL A 688 -12.06 -32.31 -3.19
CA VAL A 688 -13.06 -32.60 -2.17
C VAL A 688 -12.56 -33.76 -1.33
N SER A 689 -12.67 -33.65 -0.01
CA SER A 689 -12.39 -34.77 0.86
C SER A 689 -13.29 -35.97 0.51
N LYS A 690 -12.68 -37.16 0.42
CA LYS A 690 -13.40 -38.41 0.21
C LYS A 690 -14.01 -38.96 1.51
N LYS A 691 -13.59 -38.45 2.67
CA LYS A 691 -14.09 -38.90 3.98
C LYS A 691 -15.42 -38.20 4.26
N LYS A 692 -16.48 -38.99 4.48
CA LYS A 692 -17.75 -38.45 4.97
C LYS A 692 -17.60 -38.02 6.43
N ARG A 693 -17.97 -36.80 6.74
CA ARG A 693 -17.92 -36.22 8.08
C ARG A 693 -19.32 -35.82 8.51
N SER A 694 -19.62 -35.99 9.79
CA SER A 694 -20.82 -35.46 10.44
C SER A 694 -20.44 -34.28 11.32
N PHE A 695 -21.41 -33.50 11.73
CA PHE A 695 -21.24 -32.48 12.75
C PHE A 695 -20.64 -33.11 14.03
N VAL A 696 -19.56 -32.49 14.54
CA VAL A 696 -18.90 -32.92 15.77
C VAL A 696 -19.36 -32.02 16.93
N GLN A 697 -19.06 -30.74 16.87
CA GLN A 697 -19.53 -29.73 17.82
C GLN A 697 -19.28 -28.33 17.25
N GLU A 698 -19.88 -27.33 17.87
CA GLU A 698 -19.51 -25.92 17.67
C GLU A 698 -18.25 -25.64 18.48
N TRP A 699 -17.12 -25.49 17.74
CA TRP A 699 -15.81 -25.24 18.36
C TRP A 699 -15.67 -23.78 18.75
N LYS A 700 -15.10 -23.54 19.95
CA LYS A 700 -14.74 -22.21 20.46
C LYS A 700 -13.24 -22.16 20.74
N MET A 701 -12.71 -20.94 20.81
CA MET A 701 -11.29 -20.73 21.15
C MET A 701 -10.85 -21.51 22.37
N ALA A 702 -11.64 -21.48 23.45
CA ALA A 702 -11.33 -22.16 24.72
C ALA A 702 -11.18 -23.68 24.59
N ASP A 703 -11.79 -24.30 23.56
CA ASP A 703 -11.77 -25.75 23.38
C ASP A 703 -10.45 -26.24 22.73
N ILE A 704 -9.78 -25.40 21.96
CA ILE A 704 -8.59 -25.74 21.17
C ILE A 704 -7.33 -25.07 21.73
N LEU A 705 -7.47 -23.87 22.28
CA LEU A 705 -6.37 -23.02 22.71
C LEU A 705 -5.37 -23.73 23.68
N PRO A 706 -5.82 -24.58 24.65
CA PRO A 706 -4.90 -25.29 25.55
C PRO A 706 -3.97 -26.28 24.85
N ASP A 707 -4.34 -26.73 23.64
CA ASP A 707 -3.64 -27.80 22.93
C ASP A 707 -2.85 -27.24 21.70
N LEU A 708 -2.74 -25.90 21.54
CA LEU A 708 -2.06 -25.28 20.39
C LEU A 708 -0.58 -25.62 20.28
N ASP A 709 0.09 -25.92 21.39
CA ASP A 709 1.49 -26.33 21.37
C ASP A 709 1.70 -27.66 20.64
N GLU A 710 0.68 -28.55 20.67
CA GLU A 710 0.70 -29.81 19.93
C GLU A 710 0.75 -29.64 18.41
N VAL A 711 0.45 -28.48 17.86
CA VAL A 711 0.53 -28.19 16.42
C VAL A 711 1.96 -28.28 15.90
N GLY A 712 2.96 -28.00 16.75
CA GLY A 712 4.37 -27.94 16.37
C GLY A 712 5.06 -29.28 16.10
N HIS A 713 4.48 -30.41 16.49
CA HIS A 713 5.11 -31.72 16.40
C HIS A 713 4.11 -32.87 16.38
N GLY A 714 4.52 -33.99 15.75
CA GLY A 714 3.72 -35.22 15.77
C GLY A 714 2.41 -35.17 14.99
N ARG A 715 2.24 -34.19 14.10
CA ARG A 715 1.03 -33.98 13.31
C ARG A 715 0.98 -34.87 12.05
N ASN A 716 -0.20 -35.02 11.50
CA ASN A 716 -0.43 -35.81 10.31
C ASN A 716 -0.73 -34.93 9.10
N PHE A 717 0.24 -34.82 8.17
CA PHE A 717 0.10 -34.01 6.95
C PHE A 717 -1.12 -34.37 6.12
N ALA A 718 -1.33 -35.68 5.86
CA ALA A 718 -2.44 -36.14 5.03
C ALA A 718 -3.82 -35.83 5.66
N GLN A 719 -3.93 -35.86 7.00
CA GLN A 719 -5.15 -35.50 7.71
C GLN A 719 -5.35 -33.97 7.69
N GLY A 720 -4.30 -33.18 7.87
CA GLY A 720 -4.37 -31.71 7.79
C GLY A 720 -4.78 -31.24 6.39
N GLN A 721 -4.18 -31.82 5.34
CA GLN A 721 -4.56 -31.55 3.96
C GLN A 721 -6.01 -31.95 3.67
N ASP A 722 -6.43 -33.15 4.08
CA ASP A 722 -7.80 -33.61 3.88
C ASP A 722 -8.81 -32.78 4.69
N ALA A 723 -8.44 -32.30 5.87
CA ALA A 723 -9.25 -31.36 6.65
C ALA A 723 -9.44 -30.04 5.88
N ALA A 724 -8.39 -29.47 5.29
CA ALA A 724 -8.49 -28.25 4.48
C ALA A 724 -9.43 -28.42 3.29
N PHE A 725 -9.44 -29.60 2.65
CA PHE A 725 -10.38 -29.91 1.57
C PHE A 725 -11.80 -30.15 2.09
N ALA A 726 -11.97 -30.79 3.24
CA ALA A 726 -13.27 -31.07 3.82
C ALA A 726 -14.04 -29.80 4.20
N VAL A 727 -13.34 -28.83 4.77
CA VAL A 727 -13.92 -27.52 5.15
C VAL A 727 -13.77 -26.46 4.05
N GLN A 728 -13.33 -26.88 2.86
CA GLN A 728 -13.29 -26.09 1.63
C GLN A 728 -12.42 -24.81 1.70
N CYS A 729 -11.35 -24.79 2.49
CA CYS A 729 -10.45 -23.64 2.58
C CYS A 729 -9.99 -23.16 1.19
N LEU A 730 -9.58 -24.11 0.32
CA LEU A 730 -9.02 -23.80 -0.99
C LEU A 730 -10.06 -23.41 -2.06
N MET A 731 -11.34 -23.37 -1.74
CA MET A 731 -12.33 -22.74 -2.62
C MET A 731 -12.11 -21.21 -2.68
N CYS A 732 -11.77 -20.62 -1.56
CA CYS A 732 -11.62 -19.18 -1.40
C CYS A 732 -10.16 -18.77 -1.32
N HIS A 733 -9.31 -19.57 -0.67
CA HIS A 733 -7.92 -19.26 -0.38
C HIS A 733 -6.96 -20.01 -1.30
N ARG A 734 -5.81 -19.39 -1.55
CA ARG A 734 -4.70 -20.00 -2.28
C ARG A 734 -3.65 -20.53 -1.30
N MET A 735 -3.09 -21.72 -1.61
CA MET A 735 -1.95 -22.32 -0.95
C MET A 735 -0.97 -22.77 -2.03
N GLY A 736 0.19 -22.15 -2.16
CA GLY A 736 1.11 -22.35 -3.28
C GLY A 736 0.43 -22.08 -4.63
N GLU A 737 0.45 -23.07 -5.50
CA GLU A 737 -0.21 -23.00 -6.82
C GLU A 737 -1.68 -23.46 -6.82
N GLU A 738 -2.21 -23.91 -5.67
CA GLU A 738 -3.55 -24.49 -5.57
C GLU A 738 -4.52 -23.54 -4.87
N GLY A 739 -5.78 -23.54 -5.31
CA GLY A 739 -6.88 -22.86 -4.64
C GLY A 739 -7.40 -21.60 -5.32
N GLY A 740 -8.36 -20.96 -4.65
CA GLY A 740 -9.05 -19.76 -5.12
C GLY A 740 -8.36 -18.46 -4.75
N SER A 741 -8.92 -17.37 -5.27
CA SER A 741 -8.39 -16.01 -5.03
C SER A 741 -9.41 -15.07 -4.37
N VAL A 742 -10.45 -15.64 -3.78
CA VAL A 742 -11.53 -14.88 -3.13
C VAL A 742 -11.11 -14.34 -1.77
N GLY A 743 -10.37 -15.15 -1.02
CA GLY A 743 -9.79 -14.82 0.29
C GLY A 743 -8.28 -14.62 0.21
N PRO A 744 -7.65 -14.23 1.35
CA PRO A 744 -6.19 -14.06 1.43
C PRO A 744 -5.42 -15.34 1.11
N GLU A 745 -4.23 -15.16 0.56
CA GLU A 745 -3.29 -16.25 0.34
C GLU A 745 -2.77 -16.80 1.69
N LEU A 746 -2.75 -18.12 1.80
CA LEU A 746 -2.36 -18.83 3.02
C LEU A 746 -0.92 -19.36 3.01
N THR A 747 -0.23 -19.35 1.86
CA THR A 747 1.12 -19.89 1.72
C THR A 747 2.10 -19.30 2.74
N ALA A 748 2.00 -18.00 3.01
CA ALA A 748 2.85 -17.30 3.96
C ALA A 748 2.08 -16.84 5.22
N VAL A 749 0.98 -17.49 5.57
CA VAL A 749 0.14 -17.04 6.69
C VAL A 749 0.89 -17.07 8.02
N ALA A 750 1.72 -18.06 8.25
CA ALA A 750 2.51 -18.21 9.48
C ALA A 750 3.67 -17.21 9.63
N SER A 751 4.04 -16.47 8.57
CA SER A 751 4.99 -15.35 8.71
C SER A 751 4.36 -14.09 9.31
N ARG A 752 3.03 -14.01 9.30
CA ARG A 752 2.25 -12.83 9.72
C ARG A 752 1.43 -13.10 10.97
N PHE A 753 0.96 -14.33 11.17
CA PHE A 753 -0.01 -14.68 12.21
C PHE A 753 0.48 -15.87 13.02
N SER A 754 0.33 -15.79 14.34
CA SER A 754 0.56 -16.90 15.23
C SER A 754 -0.49 -18.00 15.05
N ARG A 755 -0.25 -19.20 15.59
CA ARG A 755 -1.24 -20.29 15.63
C ARG A 755 -2.58 -19.86 16.20
N LYS A 756 -2.54 -19.03 17.25
CA LYS A 756 -3.73 -18.47 17.90
C LYS A 756 -4.49 -17.57 16.93
N ASP A 757 -3.79 -16.66 16.23
CA ASP A 757 -4.42 -15.71 15.30
C ASP A 757 -5.06 -16.44 14.11
N ILE A 758 -4.38 -17.49 13.60
CA ILE A 758 -4.91 -18.36 12.54
C ILE A 758 -6.16 -19.09 13.02
N LEU A 759 -6.13 -19.70 14.22
CA LEU A 759 -7.28 -20.39 14.79
C LEU A 759 -8.46 -19.42 15.02
N GLU A 760 -8.20 -18.24 15.55
CA GLU A 760 -9.22 -17.20 15.79
C GLU A 760 -9.86 -16.77 14.47
N SER A 761 -9.06 -16.53 13.41
CA SER A 761 -9.58 -16.18 12.09
C SER A 761 -10.48 -17.27 11.48
N ILE A 762 -10.26 -18.53 11.83
CA ILE A 762 -11.09 -19.66 11.39
C ILE A 762 -12.39 -19.76 12.19
N LEU A 763 -12.32 -19.60 13.51
CA LEU A 763 -13.48 -19.76 14.40
C LEU A 763 -14.35 -18.50 14.47
N GLU A 764 -13.74 -17.32 14.41
CA GLU A 764 -14.39 -16.01 14.58
C GLU A 764 -14.11 -15.08 13.35
N PRO A 765 -14.46 -15.49 12.11
CA PRO A 765 -13.99 -14.83 10.90
C PRO A 765 -14.47 -13.38 10.72
N SER A 766 -15.51 -12.97 11.42
CA SER A 766 -16.01 -11.58 11.42
C SER A 766 -15.36 -10.69 12.46
N LYS A 767 -14.50 -11.23 13.32
CA LYS A 767 -13.82 -10.46 14.36
C LYS A 767 -12.78 -9.49 13.74
N VAL A 768 -12.04 -9.98 12.74
CA VAL A 768 -11.05 -9.21 11.98
C VAL A 768 -11.26 -9.46 10.50
N ILE A 769 -11.62 -8.43 9.76
CA ILE A 769 -11.80 -8.50 8.32
C ILE A 769 -10.84 -7.49 7.69
N SER A 770 -9.91 -7.98 6.87
CA SER A 770 -9.07 -7.08 6.07
C SER A 770 -9.92 -6.37 5.02
N GLU A 771 -9.76 -5.06 4.88
CA GLU A 771 -10.49 -4.23 3.92
C GLU A 771 -10.40 -4.75 2.49
N GLN A 772 -9.24 -5.28 2.13
CA GLN A 772 -9.00 -5.89 0.82
C GLN A 772 -9.96 -7.05 0.49
N TYR A 773 -10.50 -7.72 1.51
CA TYR A 773 -11.40 -8.87 1.36
C TYR A 773 -12.81 -8.62 1.90
N ALA A 774 -13.07 -7.47 2.49
CA ALA A 774 -14.38 -7.11 3.00
C ALA A 774 -15.41 -6.95 1.87
N ASN A 775 -16.65 -7.30 2.15
CA ASN A 775 -17.78 -6.88 1.34
C ASN A 775 -18.12 -5.41 1.64
N THR A 776 -18.89 -4.80 0.74
CA THR A 776 -19.50 -3.49 0.94
C THR A 776 -21.00 -3.68 1.11
N ASP A 777 -21.56 -3.10 2.15
CA ASP A 777 -23.00 -3.02 2.37
C ASP A 777 -23.50 -1.71 1.75
N ILE A 778 -24.39 -1.82 0.76
CA ILE A 778 -24.90 -0.71 -0.04
C ILE A 778 -26.39 -0.57 0.25
N GLY A 779 -26.72 0.47 1.02
CA GLY A 779 -28.10 0.86 1.28
C GLY A 779 -28.67 1.62 0.09
N LEU A 780 -29.80 1.18 -0.44
CA LEU A 780 -30.49 1.81 -1.55
C LEU A 780 -31.57 2.77 -1.06
N LYS A 781 -31.92 3.76 -1.88
CA LYS A 781 -32.97 4.73 -1.58
C LYS A 781 -34.38 4.11 -1.46
N ASN A 782 -34.58 2.94 -2.08
CA ASN A 782 -35.83 2.17 -1.95
C ASN A 782 -35.96 1.39 -0.63
N GLY A 783 -34.89 1.39 0.19
CA GLY A 783 -34.84 0.69 1.48
C GLY A 783 -34.16 -0.68 1.44
N ASP A 784 -33.82 -1.21 0.25
CA ASP A 784 -33.08 -2.46 0.12
C ASP A 784 -31.60 -2.29 0.48
N THR A 785 -30.95 -3.39 0.83
CA THR A 785 -29.50 -3.45 1.05
C THR A 785 -28.90 -4.53 0.18
N VAL A 786 -27.83 -4.19 -0.55
CA VAL A 786 -27.03 -5.13 -1.33
C VAL A 786 -25.66 -5.24 -0.65
N SER A 787 -25.30 -6.46 -0.25
CA SER A 787 -23.97 -6.76 0.30
C SER A 787 -23.15 -7.55 -0.71
N GLY A 788 -21.92 -7.14 -0.95
CA GLY A 788 -21.04 -7.83 -1.88
C GLY A 788 -19.76 -7.04 -2.15
N ARG A 789 -18.88 -7.62 -2.96
CA ARG A 789 -17.65 -6.92 -3.36
C ARG A 789 -17.90 -6.02 -4.55
N VAL A 790 -17.54 -4.75 -4.44
CA VAL A 790 -17.50 -3.84 -5.59
C VAL A 790 -16.32 -4.23 -6.46
N VAL A 791 -16.57 -4.67 -7.69
CA VAL A 791 -15.55 -5.20 -8.61
C VAL A 791 -15.25 -4.30 -9.80
N ALA A 792 -16.08 -3.30 -10.03
CA ALA A 792 -15.86 -2.22 -10.98
C ALA A 792 -16.74 -1.02 -10.62
N GLU A 793 -16.27 0.17 -10.95
CA GLU A 793 -16.99 1.42 -10.69
C GLU A 793 -16.77 2.41 -11.86
N THR A 794 -17.87 3.00 -12.33
CA THR A 794 -17.87 4.06 -13.35
C THR A 794 -18.39 5.37 -12.74
N ALA A 795 -18.52 6.41 -13.54
CA ALA A 795 -19.06 7.69 -13.08
C ALA A 795 -20.49 7.57 -12.53
N ASP A 796 -21.32 6.71 -13.11
CA ASP A 796 -22.77 6.61 -12.90
C ASP A 796 -23.22 5.33 -12.19
N LYS A 797 -22.39 4.28 -12.14
CA LYS A 797 -22.78 2.98 -11.59
C LYS A 797 -21.64 2.22 -10.97
N ILE A 798 -21.99 1.25 -10.12
CA ILE A 798 -21.08 0.25 -9.55
C ILE A 798 -21.52 -1.15 -9.93
N MET A 799 -20.55 -2.05 -10.07
CA MET A 799 -20.78 -3.48 -10.29
C MET A 799 -20.44 -4.21 -8.99
N VAL A 800 -21.43 -4.84 -8.40
CA VAL A 800 -21.31 -5.59 -7.15
C VAL A 800 -21.42 -7.07 -7.42
N ARG A 801 -20.51 -7.84 -6.85
CA ARG A 801 -20.58 -9.31 -6.83
C ARG A 801 -21.02 -9.75 -5.45
N PRO A 802 -22.29 -10.20 -5.29
CA PRO A 802 -22.82 -10.62 -3.99
C PRO A 802 -22.13 -11.85 -3.41
N SER A 803 -21.67 -12.75 -4.26
CA SER A 803 -20.85 -13.90 -3.88
C SER A 803 -19.66 -14.04 -4.81
N MET A 804 -18.47 -14.09 -4.26
CA MET A 804 -17.25 -14.27 -5.05
C MET A 804 -17.13 -15.67 -5.67
N LEU A 805 -17.96 -16.62 -5.23
CA LEU A 805 -18.05 -17.98 -5.78
C LEU A 805 -19.07 -18.10 -6.91
N ALA A 806 -19.88 -17.06 -7.14
CA ALA A 806 -20.89 -17.04 -8.21
C ALA A 806 -20.46 -16.08 -9.33
N PRO A 807 -20.81 -16.36 -10.60
CA PRO A 807 -20.50 -15.48 -11.72
C PRO A 807 -21.37 -14.23 -11.76
N ASP A 808 -22.51 -14.24 -11.05
CA ASP A 808 -23.50 -13.18 -11.11
C ASP A 808 -22.99 -11.87 -10.54
N MET A 809 -23.22 -10.80 -11.30
CA MET A 809 -22.92 -9.43 -10.90
C MET A 809 -24.20 -8.60 -10.92
N GLN A 810 -24.33 -7.72 -9.95
CA GLN A 810 -25.43 -6.78 -9.85
C GLN A 810 -24.91 -5.38 -10.21
N GLU A 811 -25.55 -4.75 -11.18
CA GLU A 811 -25.31 -3.35 -11.52
C GLU A 811 -26.20 -2.46 -10.66
N ILE A 812 -25.62 -1.47 -10.01
CA ILE A 812 -26.31 -0.49 -9.15
C ILE A 812 -25.98 0.91 -9.65
N SER A 813 -27.01 1.69 -9.95
CA SER A 813 -26.84 3.11 -10.26
C SER A 813 -26.40 3.88 -9.00
N LYS A 814 -25.39 4.72 -9.11
CA LYS A 814 -24.95 5.58 -8.00
C LYS A 814 -26.05 6.54 -7.54
N ALA A 815 -26.95 6.93 -8.44
CA ALA A 815 -28.11 7.76 -8.11
C ALA A 815 -29.07 7.07 -7.14
N ASP A 816 -29.08 5.73 -7.06
CA ASP A 816 -29.95 4.96 -6.19
C ASP A 816 -29.31 4.62 -4.83
N ILE A 817 -28.02 4.92 -4.67
CA ILE A 817 -27.28 4.65 -3.42
C ILE A 817 -27.66 5.70 -2.38
N LYS A 818 -28.00 5.23 -1.16
CA LYS A 818 -28.21 6.03 0.03
C LYS A 818 -27.01 6.01 0.97
N SER A 819 -26.41 4.81 1.15
CA SER A 819 -25.23 4.62 2.01
C SER A 819 -24.32 3.55 1.42
N ARG A 820 -23.05 3.61 1.76
CA ARG A 820 -22.01 2.64 1.35
C ARG A 820 -21.02 2.50 2.49
N GLU A 821 -20.92 1.31 3.06
CA GLU A 821 -20.06 1.02 4.19
C GLU A 821 -19.39 -0.36 4.03
N LEU A 822 -18.20 -0.54 4.61
CA LEU A 822 -17.61 -1.87 4.68
C LEU A 822 -18.46 -2.78 5.59
N SER A 823 -18.72 -3.99 5.11
CA SER A 823 -19.53 -4.95 5.87
C SER A 823 -18.80 -5.41 7.13
N LYS A 824 -19.54 -5.47 8.23
CA LYS A 824 -19.08 -6.05 9.51
C LYS A 824 -19.15 -7.58 9.54
N VAL A 825 -19.62 -8.19 8.45
CA VAL A 825 -19.74 -9.63 8.31
C VAL A 825 -18.72 -10.12 7.28
N SER A 826 -17.89 -11.07 7.70
CA SER A 826 -16.89 -11.68 6.82
C SER A 826 -17.57 -12.49 5.71
N PRO A 827 -17.06 -12.44 4.46
CA PRO A 827 -17.45 -13.38 3.43
C PRO A 827 -17.04 -14.83 3.74
N MET A 828 -16.09 -15.04 4.67
CA MET A 828 -15.78 -16.37 5.20
C MET A 828 -16.84 -16.80 6.21
N PRO A 829 -17.57 -17.94 5.97
CA PRO A 829 -18.62 -18.39 6.87
C PRO A 829 -18.05 -18.89 8.22
N PRO A 830 -18.73 -18.66 9.35
CA PRO A 830 -18.36 -19.29 10.61
C PRO A 830 -18.71 -20.79 10.61
N GLY A 831 -18.12 -21.55 11.53
CA GLY A 831 -18.49 -22.95 11.78
C GLY A 831 -18.00 -23.98 10.77
N LEU A 832 -17.15 -23.59 9.82
CA LEU A 832 -16.60 -24.49 8.80
C LEU A 832 -15.93 -25.74 9.42
N VAL A 833 -15.23 -25.57 10.53
CA VAL A 833 -14.49 -26.66 11.22
C VAL A 833 -15.36 -27.51 12.15
N ASN A 834 -16.66 -27.24 12.28
CA ASN A 834 -17.57 -27.96 13.17
C ASN A 834 -17.79 -29.44 12.78
N ILE A 835 -17.34 -29.84 11.60
CA ILE A 835 -17.32 -31.22 11.11
C ILE A 835 -15.98 -31.94 11.34
N LEU A 836 -15.00 -31.25 11.91
CA LEU A 836 -13.68 -31.80 12.22
C LEU A 836 -13.60 -32.18 13.71
N THR A 837 -12.83 -33.21 14.00
CA THR A 837 -12.41 -33.51 15.37
C THR A 837 -11.31 -32.53 15.79
N LYS A 838 -11.08 -32.39 17.11
CA LYS A 838 -9.97 -31.55 17.65
C LYS A 838 -8.63 -31.88 17.00
N GLN A 839 -8.30 -33.16 16.87
CA GLN A 839 -7.04 -33.58 16.24
C GLN A 839 -6.94 -33.19 14.77
N GLU A 840 -8.04 -33.27 14.01
CA GLU A 840 -8.08 -32.79 12.61
C GLU A 840 -7.91 -31.27 12.52
N ILE A 841 -8.42 -30.49 13.50
CA ILE A 841 -8.19 -29.03 13.57
C ILE A 841 -6.70 -28.74 13.84
N LEU A 842 -6.08 -29.45 14.78
CA LEU A 842 -4.64 -29.28 15.04
C LEU A 842 -3.79 -29.69 13.84
N ASP A 843 -4.16 -30.75 13.14
CA ASP A 843 -3.49 -31.16 11.88
C ASP A 843 -3.71 -30.14 10.76
N LEU A 844 -4.89 -29.50 10.67
CA LEU A 844 -5.16 -28.40 9.75
C LEU A 844 -4.27 -27.18 10.03
N LEU A 845 -4.16 -26.78 11.30
CA LEU A 845 -3.27 -25.68 11.69
C LEU A 845 -1.82 -25.98 11.33
N ALA A 846 -1.35 -27.22 11.57
CA ALA A 846 -0.03 -27.68 11.18
C ALA A 846 0.19 -27.63 9.65
N TYR A 847 -0.82 -28.00 8.88
CA TYR A 847 -0.80 -27.92 7.42
C TYR A 847 -0.67 -26.46 6.94
N LEU A 848 -1.39 -25.51 7.56
CA LEU A 848 -1.30 -24.09 7.25
C LEU A 848 0.05 -23.50 7.66
N GLU A 849 0.56 -23.86 8.84
CA GLU A 849 1.87 -23.41 9.34
C GLU A 849 3.03 -23.89 8.45
N ALA A 850 2.93 -25.10 7.94
CA ALA A 850 3.91 -25.69 7.04
C ALA A 850 3.72 -25.26 5.57
N ALA A 851 2.89 -24.26 5.29
CA ALA A 851 2.62 -23.78 3.93
C ALA A 851 2.22 -24.89 2.93
N GLY A 852 1.59 -25.95 3.41
CA GLY A 852 1.21 -27.09 2.58
C GLY A 852 2.39 -28.03 2.21
N HIS A 853 3.55 -27.92 2.86
CA HIS A 853 4.70 -28.79 2.60
C HIS A 853 4.69 -30.05 3.49
N PRO A 854 4.78 -31.26 2.91
CA PRO A 854 4.73 -32.51 3.67
C PRO A 854 5.96 -32.74 4.57
N ASP A 855 7.09 -32.11 4.23
CA ASP A 855 8.36 -32.25 4.97
C ASP A 855 8.47 -31.25 6.13
N GLY A 856 7.36 -30.55 6.45
CA GLY A 856 7.25 -29.53 7.47
C GLY A 856 7.62 -30.02 8.87
N ALA A 857 8.18 -29.13 9.71
CA ALA A 857 8.58 -29.45 11.08
C ALA A 857 7.44 -30.11 11.90
N PRO A 858 6.18 -29.67 11.80
CA PRO A 858 5.07 -30.27 12.52
C PRO A 858 4.85 -31.76 12.24
N PHE A 859 5.29 -32.24 11.06
CA PHE A 859 5.07 -33.62 10.59
C PHE A 859 6.25 -34.55 10.85
N LYS A 860 7.37 -34.02 11.35
CA LYS A 860 8.52 -34.84 11.77
C LYS A 860 8.18 -35.55 13.08
N LYS A 861 8.57 -36.85 13.17
CA LYS A 861 8.37 -37.68 14.36
C LYS A 861 9.29 -37.25 15.48
#